data_ca5534e53def8495fcb02171d0f7ed85
#
_entry.id   ca5534e53def8495fcb02171d0f7ed85
#
_cell.length_a   1.000
_cell.length_b   1.000
_cell.length_c   1.000
_cell.angle_alpha   90.00
_cell.angle_beta   90.00
_cell.angle_gamma   90.00
#
_symmetry.space_group_name_H-M   'P 1'
#
loop_
_entity.id
_entity.type
_entity.pdbx_description
1 polymer ?
#
loop_
_entity_poly.entity_id
_entity_poly.type
_entity_poly.pdbx_seq_one_letter_code
_entity_poly.pdbx_strand_id
1 'polypeptide(L)'
;MFVPRSLKVKRPPESSCQAPKKCKTSPEEAHDAGNEMLDSPIPFQGITPCAPALTYSDKQDQSNVENPEEKSKKDTAPRTEHQAEQEEEEPVKSFRHSQRWPEPGEPVCVVCGRYGEYICDTTDNDVCSLQCKAEHLDQMGVEPGTDVGCDNKPEEEKALFSTCVDDGDDGEGEICSYKEDAFISSLTEEQVMRLKQELGIVVQGQGVCRPVIEFEQCSFPPVLSSNLKKAGYEVPTPVQMQMVPVGLAGRDAIATADTGSGKTAAFLLPVLVRALGERQASSEYGPKALILTPTRELAIQIENQAKELVMGLPNMRTALLVGGMPLPSQLHRLKQNIKIIIATPGRLLEIMKQKAVQLSGIKIVVVDEADTMLKMGFQQQVLDVLEQVPEDHQTLLVSATIPAGIEQLANQLTQNPVRITIGDKNQPCSNVRQIVLWVEEPSKKKKLFEILNDRKLYLPPVLVFVDCKLGADLLCEAVHKVLALNTVSIHSDKPQCERNSILQGLLQGDYEVVVSTGVLGRGLDLVNVKLVVNFDMPSSMDEYVHQVGRAGRLGHRGTAITFVNNNNKRLFLDLVNRVKPTGSLLPAQLLNSPHLHEQRKKQNQRKKQGEETIVTKDNLIDIIRRHDRRTAKK
;
A
#
# COMPACT_ATOMS: atom_id res chain seq x y z
N MET A 1 -4.19 -17.16 -17.43
CA MET A 1 -2.78 -16.74 -17.35
C MET A 1 -2.78 -15.24 -17.05
N PHE A 2 -2.54 -14.85 -15.81
CA PHE A 2 -2.62 -13.44 -15.39
C PHE A 2 -1.43 -12.68 -15.94
N VAL A 3 -1.68 -11.65 -16.75
CA VAL A 3 -0.63 -10.74 -17.22
C VAL A 3 -0.64 -9.51 -16.29
N PRO A 4 0.45 -9.23 -15.57
CA PRO A 4 0.53 -8.07 -14.70
C PRO A 4 0.43 -6.78 -15.50
N ARG A 5 -0.10 -5.75 -14.85
CA ARG A 5 -0.31 -4.41 -15.35
C ARG A 5 0.93 -3.77 -16.00
N SER A 6 2.14 -4.10 -15.52
CA SER A 6 3.43 -3.61 -16.00
C SER A 6 3.95 -4.25 -17.30
N LEU A 7 3.27 -5.26 -17.84
CA LEU A 7 3.76 -5.99 -19.03
C LEU A 7 3.12 -5.54 -20.35
N LYS A 8 2.35 -4.45 -20.39
CA LYS A 8 1.99 -3.79 -21.65
C LYS A 8 3.14 -2.91 -22.15
N VAL A 9 4.29 -3.52 -22.42
CA VAL A 9 5.36 -2.88 -23.20
C VAL A 9 4.84 -2.76 -24.63
N LYS A 10 4.70 -1.53 -25.12
CA LYS A 10 4.43 -1.24 -26.55
C LYS A 10 5.52 -1.93 -27.37
N ARG A 11 5.14 -2.90 -28.19
CA ARG A 11 6.04 -3.43 -29.21
C ARG A 11 6.39 -2.31 -30.17
N PRO A 12 7.66 -2.09 -30.51
CA PRO A 12 8.01 -1.21 -31.63
C PRO A 12 7.52 -1.84 -32.93
N PRO A 13 7.20 -1.05 -33.96
CA PRO A 13 6.75 -1.58 -35.24
C PRO A 13 7.87 -2.40 -35.90
N GLU A 14 7.50 -3.58 -36.39
CA GLU A 14 8.38 -4.44 -37.17
C GLU A 14 8.88 -3.72 -38.43
N SER A 15 10.15 -3.36 -38.44
CA SER A 15 10.85 -3.01 -39.69
C SER A 15 11.45 -4.29 -40.26
N SER A 16 10.94 -4.66 -41.42
CA SER A 16 11.50 -5.70 -42.28
C SER A 16 12.96 -5.39 -42.62
N CYS A 17 13.90 -6.29 -42.25
CA CYS A 17 15.21 -6.32 -42.84
C CYS A 17 15.67 -7.78 -43.05
N GLN A 18 15.97 -8.03 -44.29
CA GLN A 18 16.46 -9.25 -44.90
C GLN A 18 17.80 -9.67 -44.29
N ALA A 19 18.00 -10.99 -44.19
CA ALA A 19 19.26 -11.64 -43.82
C ALA A 19 20.35 -11.51 -44.91
N PRO A 20 21.60 -11.43 -44.52
CA PRO A 20 22.69 -11.92 -45.38
C PRO A 20 23.40 -13.12 -44.81
N LYS A 21 23.87 -13.88 -45.76
CA LYS A 21 24.43 -15.22 -45.78
C LYS A 21 25.71 -15.41 -44.95
N LYS A 22 25.91 -16.68 -44.54
CA LYS A 22 27.08 -17.29 -43.96
C LYS A 22 28.37 -17.02 -44.76
N CYS A 23 29.50 -16.80 -44.04
CA CYS A 23 30.82 -17.22 -44.50
C CYS A 23 31.61 -17.85 -43.34
N LYS A 24 32.15 -19.02 -43.60
CA LYS A 24 33.05 -19.80 -42.75
C LYS A 24 34.48 -19.29 -42.95
N THR A 25 35.30 -19.33 -41.91
CA THR A 25 36.64 -19.99 -41.88
C THR A 25 37.33 -19.64 -40.55
N SER A 26 37.85 -20.67 -39.93
CA SER A 26 38.92 -20.71 -38.92
C SER A 26 40.22 -21.20 -39.62
N PRO A 27 41.38 -21.42 -38.97
CA PRO A 27 42.00 -20.96 -37.71
C PRO A 27 43.51 -20.59 -37.88
N GLU A 28 44.28 -20.60 -36.74
CA GLU A 28 45.76 -20.63 -36.56
C GLU A 28 46.39 -19.28 -36.19
N GLU A 29 47.11 -19.24 -35.17
CA GLU A 29 48.27 -19.68 -34.42
C GLU A 29 49.07 -18.49 -33.88
N ALA A 30 49.31 -18.45 -32.62
CA ALA A 30 50.49 -18.59 -31.79
C ALA A 30 51.64 -17.56 -31.92
N HIS A 31 52.22 -17.30 -30.76
CA HIS A 31 53.52 -16.80 -30.32
C HIS A 31 53.47 -15.38 -29.69
N ASP A 32 53.72 -15.29 -28.45
CA ASP A 32 54.86 -15.47 -27.50
C ASP A 32 55.72 -14.22 -27.34
N ALA A 33 56.09 -14.01 -26.08
CA ALA A 33 57.21 -13.26 -25.54
C ALA A 33 57.04 -11.76 -25.18
N GLY A 34 57.19 -11.50 -23.91
CA GLY A 34 58.35 -10.80 -23.39
C GLY A 34 58.05 -9.68 -22.39
N ASN A 35 58.22 -10.01 -21.17
CA ASN A 35 58.80 -9.30 -20.03
C ASN A 35 59.34 -7.89 -20.28
N GLU A 36 59.01 -6.91 -19.42
CA GLU A 36 60.02 -6.27 -18.56
C GLU A 36 59.39 -5.16 -17.67
N MET A 37 59.86 -5.16 -16.44
CA MET A 37 59.66 -4.20 -15.36
C MET A 37 60.21 -2.82 -15.73
N LEU A 38 59.69 -1.77 -15.07
CA LEU A 38 60.46 -0.79 -14.27
C LEU A 38 59.60 0.31 -13.67
N ASP A 39 59.63 0.34 -12.34
CA ASP A 39 59.75 1.44 -11.38
C ASP A 39 59.12 2.84 -11.63
N SER A 40 58.30 3.19 -10.66
CA SER A 40 58.00 4.40 -9.86
C SER A 40 58.81 5.72 -10.10
N PRO A 41 58.46 6.80 -9.34
CA PRO A 41 57.20 7.49 -9.02
C PRO A 41 57.28 9.04 -9.22
N ILE A 42 56.23 9.80 -8.70
CA ILE A 42 56.24 11.23 -8.24
C ILE A 42 55.70 12.28 -9.25
N PRO A 43 55.13 13.40 -8.82
CA PRO A 43 54.47 13.79 -7.57
C PRO A 43 53.08 14.49 -7.68
N PHE A 44 52.46 14.64 -6.52
CA PHE A 44 51.36 15.52 -6.17
C PHE A 44 51.50 16.97 -6.67
N GLN A 45 50.43 17.53 -7.19
CA GLN A 45 50.08 18.93 -6.99
C GLN A 45 48.58 19.08 -6.76
N GLY A 46 48.25 19.70 -5.62
CA GLY A 46 46.92 19.91 -5.14
C GLY A 46 46.21 21.05 -5.86
N ILE A 47 44.88 20.92 -5.90
CA ILE A 47 43.98 22.05 -6.12
C ILE A 47 42.95 22.02 -4.99
N THR A 48 42.98 23.04 -4.18
CA THR A 48 42.08 23.37 -3.07
C THR A 48 40.67 23.74 -3.57
N PRO A 49 39.64 23.51 -2.75
CA PRO A 49 38.28 23.85 -3.10
C PRO A 49 37.94 25.32 -2.78
N CYS A 50 37.26 26.01 -3.69
CA CYS A 50 36.65 27.29 -3.42
C CYS A 50 35.19 27.08 -2.94
N ALA A 51 34.97 27.48 -1.70
CA ALA A 51 33.65 27.85 -1.21
C ALA A 51 33.50 29.40 -1.28
N PRO A 52 32.32 29.93 -1.44
CA PRO A 52 32.01 31.24 -0.91
C PRO A 52 31.04 31.16 0.26
N ALA A 53 31.54 31.52 1.43
CA ALA A 53 30.72 31.90 2.56
C ALA A 53 30.17 33.31 2.33
N LEU A 54 28.88 33.48 2.59
CA LEU A 54 28.27 34.81 2.75
C LEU A 54 28.00 35.00 4.23
N THR A 55 28.82 35.88 4.79
CA THR A 55 28.72 36.46 6.13
C THR A 55 27.63 37.52 6.16
N TYR A 56 26.70 37.37 7.12
CA TYR A 56 25.86 38.46 7.60
C TYR A 56 26.68 39.39 8.51
N SER A 57 26.64 40.69 8.26
CA SER A 57 27.09 41.71 9.18
C SER A 57 25.94 42.60 9.60
N ASP A 58 25.75 42.66 10.93
CA ASP A 58 24.91 43.63 11.61
C ASP A 58 25.34 45.07 11.30
N LYS A 59 24.40 45.95 11.07
CA LYS A 59 24.47 47.36 11.44
C LYS A 59 23.12 47.84 11.90
N GLN A 60 23.09 48.16 13.18
CA GLN A 60 22.13 49.06 13.80
C GLN A 60 22.33 50.48 13.24
N ASP A 61 21.21 51.16 12.98
CA ASP A 61 21.12 52.61 13.21
C ASP A 61 19.69 52.99 13.55
N GLN A 62 19.64 53.73 14.65
CA GLN A 62 18.50 54.36 15.31
C GLN A 62 18.16 55.67 14.58
N SER A 63 16.90 56.05 14.50
CA SER A 63 16.40 57.34 14.98
C SER A 63 14.95 57.61 14.51
N ASN A 64 14.13 57.78 15.51
CA ASN A 64 13.20 58.88 15.86
C ASN A 64 11.99 59.17 14.96
N VAL A 65 10.86 58.88 15.59
CA VAL A 65 9.88 59.81 16.22
C VAL A 65 9.00 60.63 15.24
N GLU A 66 7.68 60.34 15.27
CA GLU A 66 6.63 61.26 15.71
C GLU A 66 5.23 60.65 15.47
N ASN A 67 4.48 60.60 16.56
CA ASN A 67 3.02 60.54 16.60
C ASN A 67 2.47 61.97 16.59
N PRO A 68 1.27 62.25 16.13
CA PRO A 68 0.22 62.55 17.09
C PRO A 68 -1.22 62.11 16.76
N GLU A 69 -1.87 61.60 17.82
CA GLU A 69 -3.14 62.00 18.47
C GLU A 69 -4.44 62.13 17.66
N GLU A 70 -5.34 61.28 18.06
CA GLU A 70 -6.66 61.48 18.71
C GLU A 70 -7.72 62.40 18.03
N LYS A 71 -8.94 61.82 17.89
CA LYS A 71 -10.22 62.27 18.49
C LYS A 71 -11.38 61.35 18.03
N SER A 72 -11.92 60.57 18.87
CA SER A 72 -13.07 60.65 19.78
C SER A 72 -14.46 60.51 19.18
N LYS A 73 -15.14 59.44 19.64
CA LYS A 73 -16.54 59.31 20.09
C LYS A 73 -17.72 59.44 19.12
N LYS A 74 -18.53 58.41 18.95
CA LYS A 74 -19.83 58.26 19.69
C LYS A 74 -20.58 56.98 19.34
N ASP A 75 -21.17 56.44 20.37
CA ASP A 75 -22.07 55.30 20.51
C ASP A 75 -23.25 55.25 19.51
N THR A 76 -23.60 54.06 19.08
CA THR A 76 -24.96 53.48 19.24
C THR A 76 -25.00 52.01 18.78
N ALA A 77 -25.45 51.11 19.64
CA ALA A 77 -25.81 49.70 19.37
C ALA A 77 -27.31 49.62 18.98
N PRO A 78 -27.89 48.44 18.75
CA PRO A 78 -27.58 47.37 17.76
C PRO A 78 -28.78 47.13 16.81
N ARG A 79 -28.56 46.58 15.64
CA ARG A 79 -29.60 45.90 14.87
C ARG A 79 -29.04 44.64 14.21
N THR A 80 -29.57 43.53 14.65
CA THR A 80 -29.53 42.23 14.02
C THR A 80 -30.13 42.27 12.63
N GLU A 81 -29.31 41.94 11.63
CA GLU A 81 -29.79 41.38 10.36
C GLU A 81 -28.74 40.35 9.91
N HIS A 82 -29.13 39.09 9.93
CA HIS A 82 -28.45 37.99 9.26
C HIS A 82 -28.53 38.22 7.72
N GLN A 83 -27.49 38.80 7.15
CA GLN A 83 -27.23 38.64 5.72
C GLN A 83 -26.24 37.52 5.56
N ALA A 84 -26.69 36.40 4.97
CA ALA A 84 -25.82 35.39 4.39
C ALA A 84 -25.02 36.08 3.30
N GLU A 85 -23.71 36.26 3.52
CA GLU A 85 -22.75 36.60 2.48
C GLU A 85 -22.72 35.43 1.50
N GLN A 86 -23.35 35.60 0.33
CA GLN A 86 -23.09 34.77 -0.82
C GLN A 86 -21.63 35.08 -1.22
N GLU A 87 -20.71 34.14 -0.93
CA GLU A 87 -19.39 34.15 -1.53
C GLU A 87 -19.61 34.05 -3.05
N GLU A 88 -19.42 35.15 -3.79
CA GLU A 88 -19.33 35.13 -5.24
C GLU A 88 -18.10 34.28 -5.59
N GLU A 89 -18.32 33.09 -6.18
CA GLU A 89 -17.25 32.24 -6.67
C GLU A 89 -16.45 33.02 -7.72
N GLU A 90 -15.17 33.31 -7.43
CA GLU A 90 -14.28 33.93 -8.40
C GLU A 90 -14.17 33.03 -9.66
N PRO A 91 -14.27 33.59 -10.88
CA PRO A 91 -14.25 32.80 -12.10
C PRO A 91 -12.89 32.09 -12.26
N VAL A 92 -12.94 30.82 -12.65
CA VAL A 92 -11.76 29.97 -12.84
C VAL A 92 -10.77 30.63 -13.82
N LYS A 93 -9.50 30.73 -13.44
CA LYS A 93 -8.45 31.36 -14.27
C LYS A 93 -8.25 30.61 -15.59
N SER A 94 -8.32 31.32 -16.71
CA SER A 94 -8.25 30.71 -18.04
C SER A 94 -6.82 30.32 -18.44
N PHE A 95 -5.80 31.09 -18.04
CA PHE A 95 -4.41 30.88 -18.46
C PHE A 95 -3.44 30.71 -17.30
N ARG A 96 -2.42 29.86 -17.51
CA ARG A 96 -1.37 29.58 -16.51
C ARG A 96 -0.58 30.78 -16.05
N HIS A 97 -0.36 31.79 -16.93
CA HIS A 97 0.39 33.00 -16.58
C HIS A 97 -0.36 33.91 -15.59
N SER A 98 -1.67 33.75 -15.47
CA SER A 98 -2.50 34.51 -14.52
C SER A 98 -2.37 33.95 -13.09
N GLN A 99 -1.69 32.80 -12.90
CA GLN A 99 -1.52 32.18 -11.60
C GLN A 99 -0.13 32.46 -11.02
N ARG A 100 -0.07 32.70 -9.72
CA ARG A 100 1.17 32.89 -8.95
C ARG A 100 1.98 31.58 -8.82
N TRP A 101 3.22 31.71 -8.39
CA TRP A 101 3.99 30.56 -7.94
C TRP A 101 3.52 30.10 -6.55
N PRO A 102 3.59 28.79 -6.24
CA PRO A 102 3.17 28.28 -4.94
C PRO A 102 4.15 28.70 -3.86
N GLU A 103 3.63 28.95 -2.66
CA GLU A 103 4.44 29.05 -1.46
C GLU A 103 4.89 27.66 -0.99
N PRO A 104 5.94 27.56 -0.14
CA PRO A 104 6.37 26.26 0.38
C PRO A 104 5.23 25.51 1.08
N GLY A 105 4.81 24.38 0.51
CA GLY A 105 3.76 23.52 1.06
C GLY A 105 2.36 23.75 0.50
N GLU A 106 2.19 24.62 -0.48
CA GLU A 106 0.93 24.76 -1.21
C GLU A 106 0.80 23.74 -2.34
N PRO A 107 -0.43 23.45 -2.84
CA PRO A 107 -0.66 22.61 -4.00
C PRO A 107 0.08 23.12 -5.24
N VAL A 108 0.56 22.19 -6.05
CA VAL A 108 1.35 22.50 -7.25
C VAL A 108 0.67 21.92 -8.48
N CYS A 109 0.44 22.74 -9.48
CA CYS A 109 -0.13 22.32 -10.73
C CYS A 109 0.75 21.24 -11.40
N VAL A 110 0.15 20.10 -11.74
CA VAL A 110 0.84 18.93 -12.32
C VAL A 110 1.44 19.22 -13.72
N VAL A 111 0.99 20.27 -14.39
CA VAL A 111 1.45 20.65 -15.74
C VAL A 111 2.59 21.68 -15.71
N CYS A 112 2.43 22.78 -14.95
CA CYS A 112 3.33 23.93 -15.07
C CYS A 112 4.06 24.30 -13.76
N GLY A 113 3.78 23.63 -12.65
CA GLY A 113 4.43 23.88 -11.37
C GLY A 113 3.98 25.15 -10.62
N ARG A 114 3.01 25.92 -11.14
CA ARG A 114 2.41 27.07 -10.45
C ARG A 114 1.42 26.63 -9.38
N TYR A 115 0.91 27.56 -8.56
CA TYR A 115 -0.07 27.25 -7.52
C TYR A 115 -1.29 26.53 -8.10
N GLY A 116 -1.53 25.32 -7.62
CA GLY A 116 -2.63 24.44 -8.05
C GLY A 116 -3.92 24.78 -7.33
N GLU A 117 -4.56 25.88 -7.71
CA GLU A 117 -5.76 26.42 -7.05
C GLU A 117 -6.99 25.53 -7.27
N TYR A 118 -7.04 24.84 -8.40
CA TYR A 118 -8.20 24.04 -8.82
C TYR A 118 -7.83 22.55 -8.88
N ILE A 119 -8.84 21.69 -8.77
CA ILE A 119 -8.70 20.25 -8.96
C ILE A 119 -9.39 19.86 -10.25
N CYS A 120 -8.68 19.10 -11.11
CA CYS A 120 -9.28 18.53 -12.30
C CYS A 120 -10.35 17.51 -11.91
N ASP A 121 -11.59 17.75 -12.31
CA ASP A 121 -12.75 16.93 -12.03
C ASP A 121 -12.67 15.52 -12.65
N THR A 122 -11.91 15.35 -13.73
CA THR A 122 -11.75 14.09 -14.44
C THR A 122 -10.64 13.21 -13.85
N THR A 123 -9.52 13.83 -13.41
CA THR A 123 -8.31 13.10 -13.01
C THR A 123 -7.97 13.24 -11.53
N ASP A 124 -8.71 14.10 -10.81
CA ASP A 124 -8.49 14.42 -9.39
C ASP A 124 -7.08 14.97 -9.08
N ASN A 125 -6.43 15.62 -10.06
CA ASN A 125 -5.11 16.23 -9.90
C ASN A 125 -5.20 17.76 -9.80
N ASP A 126 -4.22 18.37 -9.11
CA ASP A 126 -4.17 19.82 -8.93
C ASP A 126 -3.75 20.53 -10.24
N VAL A 127 -4.51 21.52 -10.66
CA VAL A 127 -4.27 22.34 -11.85
C VAL A 127 -4.41 23.82 -11.52
N CYS A 128 -3.72 24.69 -12.28
CA CYS A 128 -3.72 26.13 -11.98
C CYS A 128 -4.69 26.94 -12.85
N SER A 129 -5.21 26.38 -13.93
CA SER A 129 -6.02 27.09 -14.93
C SER A 129 -6.72 26.12 -15.88
N LEU A 130 -7.69 26.61 -16.64
CA LEU A 130 -8.35 25.86 -17.71
C LEU A 130 -7.36 25.39 -18.78
N GLN A 131 -6.35 26.20 -19.11
CA GLN A 131 -5.29 25.84 -20.05
C GLN A 131 -4.52 24.60 -19.55
N CYS A 132 -4.08 24.60 -18.29
CA CYS A 132 -3.36 23.45 -17.74
C CYS A 132 -4.26 22.21 -17.55
N LYS A 133 -5.55 22.41 -17.30
CA LYS A 133 -6.53 21.30 -17.30
C LYS A 133 -6.60 20.64 -18.67
N ALA A 134 -6.72 21.41 -19.74
CA ALA A 134 -6.78 20.89 -21.12
C ALA A 134 -5.47 20.17 -21.52
N GLU A 135 -4.31 20.78 -21.28
CA GLU A 135 -2.99 20.16 -21.52
C GLU A 135 -2.81 18.85 -20.72
N HIS A 136 -3.32 18.80 -19.48
CA HIS A 136 -3.25 17.60 -18.65
C HIS A 136 -4.13 16.46 -19.18
N LEU A 137 -5.37 16.77 -19.59
CA LEU A 137 -6.28 15.78 -20.17
C LEU A 137 -5.74 15.22 -21.49
N ASP A 138 -5.15 16.07 -22.33
CA ASP A 138 -4.50 15.65 -23.59
C ASP A 138 -3.32 14.69 -23.32
N GLN A 139 -2.46 15.00 -22.33
CA GLN A 139 -1.35 14.15 -21.92
C GLN A 139 -1.82 12.78 -21.40
N MET A 140 -2.99 12.74 -20.78
CA MET A 140 -3.60 11.50 -20.25
C MET A 140 -4.38 10.73 -21.32
N GLY A 141 -4.50 11.28 -22.56
CA GLY A 141 -5.27 10.67 -23.65
C GLY A 141 -6.77 10.62 -23.36
N VAL A 142 -7.27 11.56 -22.57
CA VAL A 142 -8.69 11.75 -22.28
C VAL A 142 -9.20 12.83 -23.21
N GLU A 143 -10.11 12.49 -24.14
CA GLU A 143 -10.75 13.51 -24.97
C GLU A 143 -11.47 14.53 -24.08
N PRO A 144 -11.28 15.83 -24.29
CA PRO A 144 -11.99 16.85 -23.54
C PRO A 144 -13.49 16.70 -23.85
N GLY A 145 -14.23 16.18 -22.89
CA GLY A 145 -15.67 16.21 -22.94
C GLY A 145 -16.12 17.66 -23.12
N THR A 146 -16.91 17.95 -24.14
CA THR A 146 -17.50 19.26 -24.37
C THR A 146 -18.13 19.74 -23.07
N ASP A 147 -17.60 20.82 -22.50
CA ASP A 147 -18.24 21.60 -21.45
C ASP A 147 -19.60 22.08 -21.99
N VAL A 148 -20.63 21.30 -21.75
CA VAL A 148 -22.01 21.74 -22.00
C VAL A 148 -22.47 22.43 -20.72
N GLY A 149 -22.58 23.75 -20.81
CA GLY A 149 -23.22 24.56 -19.77
C GLY A 149 -24.53 23.92 -19.34
N CYS A 150 -24.82 24.03 -18.06
CA CYS A 150 -26.04 23.57 -17.44
C CYS A 150 -27.26 24.18 -18.14
N ASP A 151 -27.83 23.53 -19.14
CA ASP A 151 -29.20 23.72 -19.58
C ASP A 151 -29.42 23.12 -20.99
N ASN A 152 -29.26 21.87 -21.20
CA ASN A 152 -29.85 21.06 -22.30
C ASN A 152 -29.03 19.79 -22.51
N LYS A 153 -29.23 18.76 -21.67
CA LYS A 153 -28.80 17.41 -21.98
C LYS A 153 -29.93 16.65 -22.66
N PRO A 154 -29.67 15.94 -23.76
CA PRO A 154 -30.66 15.03 -24.36
C PRO A 154 -31.07 13.95 -23.38
N GLU A 155 -32.34 13.55 -23.42
CA GLU A 155 -32.96 12.55 -22.54
C GLU A 155 -32.28 11.15 -22.58
N GLU A 156 -31.44 10.85 -23.57
CA GLU A 156 -30.73 9.57 -23.70
C GLU A 156 -29.58 9.37 -22.67
N GLU A 157 -28.94 10.45 -22.18
CA GLU A 157 -27.92 10.32 -21.11
C GLU A 157 -28.54 10.09 -19.70
N LYS A 158 -29.80 10.44 -19.50
CA LYS A 158 -30.53 10.13 -18.27
C LYS A 158 -30.89 8.64 -18.15
N ALA A 159 -31.01 7.96 -19.27
CA ALA A 159 -31.35 6.53 -19.31
C ALA A 159 -30.17 5.61 -18.90
N LEU A 160 -28.91 6.05 -19.08
CA LEU A 160 -27.74 5.23 -18.69
C LEU A 160 -27.48 5.17 -17.17
N PHE A 161 -28.04 6.11 -16.42
CA PHE A 161 -27.99 6.12 -14.94
C PHE A 161 -29.24 5.53 -14.27
N SER A 162 -30.28 5.23 -15.07
CA SER A 162 -31.62 4.85 -14.57
C SER A 162 -31.86 3.36 -14.46
N THR A 163 -30.94 2.48 -14.78
CA THR A 163 -31.17 1.03 -14.79
C THR A 163 -31.03 0.32 -13.43
N CYS A 164 -31.00 1.06 -12.33
CA CYS A 164 -31.01 0.49 -10.97
C CYS A 164 -32.17 1.03 -10.11
N VAL A 165 -33.31 1.35 -10.71
CA VAL A 165 -34.49 1.76 -9.92
C VAL A 165 -35.72 1.04 -10.50
N ASP A 166 -36.18 0.02 -9.80
CA ASP A 166 -37.56 -0.44 -9.91
C ASP A 166 -38.48 0.66 -9.34
N ASP A 167 -39.36 1.19 -10.18
CA ASP A 167 -40.45 2.07 -9.77
C ASP A 167 -41.47 1.24 -8.96
N GLY A 168 -41.48 1.48 -7.65
CA GLY A 168 -42.56 0.95 -6.81
C GLY A 168 -42.18 0.84 -5.35
N ASP A 169 -42.54 1.83 -4.61
CA ASP A 169 -42.91 1.91 -3.22
C ASP A 169 -42.20 3.06 -2.47
N ASP A 170 -43.04 3.95 -1.89
CA ASP A 170 -42.65 5.05 -1.00
C ASP A 170 -42.10 4.45 0.31
N GLY A 171 -40.80 4.17 0.37
CA GLY A 171 -40.10 3.71 1.55
C GLY A 171 -38.66 4.19 1.54
N GLU A 172 -38.24 4.81 2.63
CA GLU A 172 -36.93 5.33 3.01
C GLU A 172 -35.75 4.77 2.19
N GLY A 173 -34.96 5.66 1.55
CA GLY A 173 -33.90 5.41 0.59
C GLY A 173 -33.01 4.19 0.89
N GLU A 174 -33.33 3.06 0.32
CA GLU A 174 -32.54 1.84 0.40
C GLU A 174 -31.26 2.03 -0.42
N ILE A 175 -30.14 2.09 0.29
CA ILE A 175 -28.77 1.97 -0.22
C ILE A 175 -28.75 0.76 -1.18
N CYS A 176 -28.19 0.90 -2.40
CA CYS A 176 -28.03 -0.18 -3.36
C CYS A 176 -27.61 -1.47 -2.68
N SER A 177 -28.56 -2.33 -2.38
CA SER A 177 -28.31 -3.65 -1.80
C SER A 177 -27.66 -4.52 -2.87
N TYR A 178 -26.47 -5.09 -2.57
CA TYR A 178 -25.83 -6.05 -3.45
C TYR A 178 -26.80 -7.20 -3.76
N LYS A 179 -27.15 -7.37 -5.04
CA LYS A 179 -27.94 -8.52 -5.50
C LYS A 179 -26.97 -9.53 -6.12
N GLU A 180 -27.07 -10.78 -5.65
CA GLU A 180 -26.27 -11.87 -6.19
C GLU A 180 -26.67 -12.13 -7.65
N ASP A 181 -25.68 -12.22 -8.54
CA ASP A 181 -25.88 -12.48 -9.96
C ASP A 181 -26.66 -13.78 -10.20
N ALA A 182 -27.48 -13.84 -11.25
CA ALA A 182 -28.35 -14.98 -11.56
C ALA A 182 -27.55 -16.27 -11.79
N PHE A 183 -26.38 -16.20 -12.42
CA PHE A 183 -25.51 -17.36 -12.60
C PHE A 183 -24.98 -17.86 -11.26
N ILE A 184 -24.46 -16.94 -10.40
CA ILE A 184 -23.95 -17.29 -9.06
C ILE A 184 -25.07 -17.92 -8.20
N SER A 185 -26.28 -17.35 -8.24
CA SER A 185 -27.44 -17.86 -7.51
C SER A 185 -27.88 -19.25 -8.00
N SER A 186 -27.62 -19.60 -9.27
CA SER A 186 -27.94 -20.90 -9.84
C SER A 186 -26.99 -22.03 -9.43
N LEU A 187 -25.78 -21.69 -8.90
CA LEU A 187 -24.80 -22.69 -8.47
C LEU A 187 -25.32 -23.50 -7.28
N THR A 188 -25.09 -24.80 -7.29
CA THR A 188 -25.37 -25.63 -6.12
C THR A 188 -24.36 -25.41 -5.01
N GLU A 189 -24.73 -25.67 -3.75
CA GLU A 189 -23.81 -25.55 -2.60
C GLU A 189 -22.56 -26.42 -2.76
N GLU A 190 -22.69 -27.58 -3.41
CA GLU A 190 -21.53 -28.44 -3.71
C GLU A 190 -20.57 -27.80 -4.71
N GLN A 191 -21.07 -27.12 -5.73
CA GLN A 191 -20.26 -26.40 -6.71
C GLN A 191 -19.54 -25.22 -6.05
N VAL A 192 -20.23 -24.45 -5.22
CA VAL A 192 -19.65 -23.34 -4.44
C VAL A 192 -18.58 -23.87 -3.49
N MET A 193 -18.83 -24.99 -2.81
CA MET A 193 -17.87 -25.60 -1.90
C MET A 193 -16.61 -26.07 -2.64
N ARG A 194 -16.75 -26.74 -3.79
CA ARG A 194 -15.61 -27.13 -4.65
C ARG A 194 -14.81 -25.94 -5.12
N LEU A 195 -15.48 -24.89 -5.62
CA LEU A 195 -14.84 -23.65 -6.04
C LEU A 195 -14.00 -23.03 -4.91
N LYS A 196 -14.58 -22.91 -3.71
CA LYS A 196 -13.87 -22.41 -2.53
C LYS A 196 -12.68 -23.29 -2.18
N GLN A 197 -12.82 -24.61 -2.24
CA GLN A 197 -11.75 -25.55 -1.93
C GLN A 197 -10.60 -25.46 -2.94
N GLU A 198 -10.88 -25.42 -4.25
CA GLU A 198 -9.88 -25.30 -5.30
C GLU A 198 -9.10 -23.99 -5.24
N LEU A 199 -9.78 -22.89 -4.86
CA LEU A 199 -9.19 -21.56 -4.71
C LEU A 199 -8.58 -21.30 -3.33
N GLY A 200 -8.69 -22.27 -2.40
CA GLY A 200 -8.19 -22.11 -1.02
C GLY A 200 -8.94 -21.04 -0.24
N ILE A 201 -10.22 -20.82 -0.53
CA ILE A 201 -11.08 -19.83 0.15
C ILE A 201 -11.75 -20.48 1.35
N VAL A 202 -11.43 -20.03 2.55
CA VAL A 202 -12.10 -20.45 3.79
C VAL A 202 -12.89 -19.27 4.35
N VAL A 203 -14.20 -19.48 4.56
CA VAL A 203 -15.10 -18.44 5.05
C VAL A 203 -15.81 -18.90 6.32
N GLN A 204 -15.93 -17.99 7.29
CA GLN A 204 -16.67 -18.18 8.52
C GLN A 204 -17.59 -16.98 8.75
N GLY A 205 -18.85 -17.24 9.13
CA GLY A 205 -19.89 -16.23 9.34
C GLY A 205 -21.27 -16.76 8.95
N GLN A 206 -22.31 -16.01 9.25
CA GLN A 206 -23.69 -16.33 8.87
C GLN A 206 -24.14 -15.44 7.71
N GLY A 207 -24.95 -15.95 6.78
CA GLY A 207 -25.51 -15.19 5.66
C GLY A 207 -24.42 -14.62 4.75
N VAL A 208 -23.41 -15.42 4.41
CA VAL A 208 -22.30 -14.97 3.59
C VAL A 208 -22.63 -15.08 2.12
N CYS A 209 -22.43 -13.99 1.35
CA CYS A 209 -22.55 -13.99 -0.09
C CYS A 209 -21.64 -15.03 -0.74
N ARG A 210 -22.09 -15.62 -1.83
CA ARG A 210 -21.30 -16.54 -2.64
C ARG A 210 -20.15 -15.78 -3.34
N PRO A 211 -19.00 -16.43 -3.62
CA PRO A 211 -17.92 -15.79 -4.34
C PRO A 211 -18.32 -15.50 -5.79
N VAL A 212 -17.95 -14.32 -6.29
CA VAL A 212 -18.06 -13.98 -7.71
C VAL A 212 -16.90 -14.58 -8.50
N ILE A 213 -17.12 -14.94 -9.76
CA ILE A 213 -16.11 -15.54 -10.65
C ILE A 213 -15.55 -14.48 -11.61
N GLU A 214 -16.37 -13.51 -11.98
CA GLU A 214 -16.04 -12.41 -12.88
C GLU A 214 -16.47 -11.07 -12.27
N PHE A 215 -15.78 -9.97 -12.62
CA PHE A 215 -16.12 -8.64 -12.11
C PHE A 215 -17.48 -8.12 -12.62
N GLU A 216 -17.92 -8.57 -13.78
CA GLU A 216 -19.21 -8.25 -14.38
C GLU A 216 -20.40 -8.65 -13.47
N GLN A 217 -20.23 -9.71 -12.68
CA GLN A 217 -21.24 -10.20 -11.73
C GLN A 217 -21.44 -9.28 -10.51
N CYS A 218 -20.56 -8.28 -10.35
CA CYS A 218 -20.68 -7.28 -9.27
C CYS A 218 -21.56 -6.09 -9.66
N SER A 219 -22.03 -5.99 -10.89
CA SER A 219 -22.88 -4.89 -11.40
C SER A 219 -22.30 -3.49 -11.12
N PHE A 220 -20.98 -3.33 -11.33
CA PHE A 220 -20.32 -2.03 -11.15
C PHE A 220 -20.82 -1.00 -12.16
N PRO A 221 -20.82 0.31 -11.81
CA PRO A 221 -21.07 1.37 -12.77
C PRO A 221 -20.22 1.22 -14.04
N PRO A 222 -20.74 1.50 -15.23
CA PRO A 222 -20.04 1.26 -16.51
C PRO A 222 -18.66 1.92 -16.59
N VAL A 223 -18.53 3.14 -16.05
CA VAL A 223 -17.24 3.85 -15.98
C VAL A 223 -16.23 3.11 -15.09
N LEU A 224 -16.65 2.62 -13.91
CA LEU A 224 -15.78 1.84 -13.03
C LEU A 224 -15.38 0.51 -13.67
N SER A 225 -16.30 -0.20 -14.33
CA SER A 225 -16.02 -1.43 -15.08
C SER A 225 -15.01 -1.19 -16.21
N SER A 226 -15.14 -0.08 -16.94
CA SER A 226 -14.19 0.33 -17.99
C SER A 226 -12.80 0.62 -17.39
N ASN A 227 -12.75 1.35 -16.28
CA ASN A 227 -11.50 1.69 -15.60
C ASN A 227 -10.81 0.44 -15.03
N LEU A 228 -11.56 -0.52 -14.48
CA LEU A 228 -11.03 -1.81 -14.05
C LEU A 228 -10.32 -2.54 -15.20
N LYS A 229 -10.98 -2.63 -16.37
CA LYS A 229 -10.39 -3.27 -17.56
C LYS A 229 -9.14 -2.53 -18.05
N LYS A 230 -9.18 -1.19 -18.11
CA LYS A 230 -8.02 -0.35 -18.47
C LYS A 230 -6.87 -0.54 -17.48
N ALA A 231 -7.17 -0.68 -16.20
CA ALA A 231 -6.23 -0.94 -15.13
C ALA A 231 -5.67 -2.38 -15.14
N GLY A 232 -6.13 -3.25 -16.07
CA GLY A 232 -5.63 -4.61 -16.23
C GLY A 232 -6.24 -5.63 -15.27
N TYR A 233 -7.37 -5.33 -14.65
CA TYR A 233 -8.14 -6.29 -13.86
C TYR A 233 -9.06 -7.08 -14.80
N GLU A 234 -8.61 -8.26 -15.25
CA GLU A 234 -9.37 -9.12 -16.15
C GLU A 234 -10.18 -10.16 -15.39
N VAL A 235 -9.56 -10.84 -14.44
CA VAL A 235 -10.19 -11.90 -13.62
C VAL A 235 -9.93 -11.59 -12.15
N PRO A 236 -10.95 -11.69 -11.27
CA PRO A 236 -10.76 -11.47 -9.85
C PRO A 236 -9.84 -12.54 -9.22
N THR A 237 -9.03 -12.14 -8.27
CA THR A 237 -8.24 -13.06 -7.44
C THR A 237 -9.13 -13.73 -6.38
N PRO A 238 -8.71 -14.86 -5.76
CA PRO A 238 -9.52 -15.53 -4.75
C PRO A 238 -10.01 -14.63 -3.60
N VAL A 239 -9.16 -13.67 -3.15
CA VAL A 239 -9.59 -12.71 -2.12
C VAL A 239 -10.62 -11.73 -2.67
N GLN A 240 -10.48 -11.29 -3.92
CA GLN A 240 -11.44 -10.40 -4.57
C GLN A 240 -12.78 -11.12 -4.83
N MET A 241 -12.73 -12.37 -5.29
CA MET A 241 -13.94 -13.19 -5.52
C MET A 241 -14.85 -13.25 -4.29
N GLN A 242 -14.28 -13.35 -3.09
CA GLN A 242 -15.06 -13.48 -1.86
C GLN A 242 -15.27 -12.15 -1.13
N MET A 243 -14.28 -11.27 -1.08
CA MET A 243 -14.35 -10.03 -0.28
C MET A 243 -15.20 -8.96 -0.95
N VAL A 244 -15.16 -8.85 -2.29
CA VAL A 244 -15.94 -7.83 -3.01
C VAL A 244 -17.44 -7.99 -2.77
N PRO A 245 -18.08 -9.16 -2.99
CA PRO A 245 -19.51 -9.31 -2.74
C PRO A 245 -19.89 -9.09 -1.26
N VAL A 246 -19.06 -9.52 -0.31
CA VAL A 246 -19.28 -9.27 1.13
C VAL A 246 -19.21 -7.78 1.46
N GLY A 247 -18.24 -7.05 0.88
CA GLY A 247 -18.11 -5.61 1.05
C GLY A 247 -19.27 -4.83 0.43
N LEU A 248 -19.72 -5.21 -0.78
CA LEU A 248 -20.86 -4.61 -1.46
C LEU A 248 -22.19 -4.85 -0.71
N ALA A 249 -22.31 -5.99 -0.04
CA ALA A 249 -23.46 -6.30 0.82
C ALA A 249 -23.47 -5.53 2.15
N GLY A 250 -22.53 -4.62 2.37
CA GLY A 250 -22.46 -3.79 3.58
C GLY A 250 -22.05 -4.56 4.84
N ARG A 251 -21.50 -5.78 4.73
CA ARG A 251 -21.10 -6.61 5.88
C ARG A 251 -19.69 -6.27 6.33
N ASP A 252 -19.49 -6.26 7.63
CA ASP A 252 -18.13 -6.23 8.19
C ASP A 252 -17.35 -7.47 7.76
N ALA A 253 -16.08 -7.27 7.45
CA ALA A 253 -15.22 -8.37 7.03
C ALA A 253 -13.82 -8.30 7.66
N ILE A 254 -13.29 -9.49 7.97
CA ILE A 254 -11.90 -9.69 8.37
C ILE A 254 -11.25 -10.58 7.34
N ALA A 255 -10.42 -9.98 6.46
CA ALA A 255 -9.78 -10.70 5.37
C ALA A 255 -8.31 -10.98 5.66
N THR A 256 -7.93 -12.25 5.55
CA THR A 256 -6.54 -12.71 5.68
C THR A 256 -6.11 -13.33 4.36
N ALA A 257 -5.09 -12.74 3.74
CA ALA A 257 -4.51 -13.26 2.51
C ALA A 257 -3.06 -12.79 2.36
N ASP A 258 -2.26 -13.53 1.63
CA ASP A 258 -0.85 -13.22 1.39
C ASP A 258 -0.64 -11.81 0.80
N THR A 259 0.57 -11.26 0.99
CA THR A 259 0.96 -10.03 0.31
C THR A 259 1.01 -10.24 -1.19
N GLY A 260 0.47 -9.28 -1.97
CA GLY A 260 0.39 -9.41 -3.44
C GLY A 260 -0.76 -10.28 -3.95
N SER A 261 -1.70 -10.71 -3.10
CA SER A 261 -2.90 -11.47 -3.49
C SER A 261 -4.02 -10.60 -4.09
N GLY A 262 -3.87 -9.28 -4.14
CA GLY A 262 -4.90 -8.37 -4.67
C GLY A 262 -5.86 -7.81 -3.62
N LYS A 263 -5.49 -7.81 -2.33
CA LYS A 263 -6.30 -7.28 -1.21
C LYS A 263 -6.74 -5.84 -1.43
N THR A 264 -5.86 -4.99 -1.97
CA THR A 264 -6.15 -3.56 -2.16
C THR A 264 -7.38 -3.36 -3.04
N ALA A 265 -7.45 -4.00 -4.20
CA ALA A 265 -8.63 -3.91 -5.04
C ALA A 265 -9.86 -4.59 -4.40
N ALA A 266 -9.67 -5.65 -3.60
CA ALA A 266 -10.75 -6.34 -2.92
C ALA A 266 -11.54 -5.45 -1.95
N PHE A 267 -10.86 -4.54 -1.22
CA PHE A 267 -11.56 -3.57 -0.37
C PHE A 267 -11.87 -2.25 -1.10
N LEU A 268 -11.03 -1.85 -2.07
CA LEU A 268 -11.19 -0.55 -2.72
C LEU A 268 -12.48 -0.51 -3.57
N LEU A 269 -12.82 -1.60 -4.26
CA LEU A 269 -14.03 -1.67 -5.07
C LEU A 269 -15.32 -1.43 -4.28
N PRO A 270 -15.60 -2.13 -3.15
CA PRO A 270 -16.77 -1.79 -2.33
C PRO A 270 -16.70 -0.38 -1.72
N VAL A 271 -15.51 0.12 -1.37
CA VAL A 271 -15.34 1.51 -0.90
C VAL A 271 -15.78 2.51 -1.95
N LEU A 272 -15.35 2.32 -3.22
CA LEU A 272 -15.70 3.22 -4.32
C LEU A 272 -17.21 3.20 -4.62
N VAL A 273 -17.81 2.02 -4.66
CA VAL A 273 -19.26 1.89 -4.88
C VAL A 273 -20.06 2.54 -3.74
N ARG A 274 -19.65 2.31 -2.49
CA ARG A 274 -20.30 2.90 -1.32
C ARG A 274 -20.18 4.43 -1.30
N ALA A 275 -19.02 4.97 -1.65
CA ALA A 275 -18.79 6.42 -1.73
C ALA A 275 -19.55 7.10 -2.88
N LEU A 276 -19.87 6.35 -3.95
CA LEU A 276 -20.62 6.83 -5.11
C LEU A 276 -22.14 6.81 -4.89
N GLY A 277 -22.67 5.82 -4.12
CA GLY A 277 -24.08 5.44 -4.08
C GLY A 277 -25.03 6.39 -3.38
N GLU A 278 -24.58 7.47 -2.73
CA GLU A 278 -25.47 8.45 -2.12
C GLU A 278 -25.87 9.53 -3.12
N ARG A 279 -27.12 9.45 -3.63
CA ARG A 279 -27.74 10.56 -4.34
C ARG A 279 -27.79 11.80 -3.44
N GLN A 280 -27.59 12.97 -4.00
CA GLN A 280 -27.51 14.29 -3.36
C GLN A 280 -28.81 14.73 -2.60
N ALA A 281 -29.56 13.82 -2.01
CA ALA A 281 -30.79 14.15 -1.31
C ALA A 281 -30.59 14.73 0.10
N SER A 282 -29.41 14.59 0.71
CA SER A 282 -29.07 15.22 1.98
C SER A 282 -27.88 16.15 1.82
N SER A 283 -27.97 17.34 2.40
CA SER A 283 -26.94 18.39 2.46
C SER A 283 -25.66 18.00 3.22
N GLU A 284 -25.37 16.72 3.37
CA GLU A 284 -24.19 16.21 4.04
C GLU A 284 -22.97 16.24 3.11
N TYR A 285 -22.32 17.40 3.08
CA TYR A 285 -20.97 17.53 2.54
C TYR A 285 -19.97 16.79 3.44
N GLY A 286 -19.02 16.07 2.83
CA GLY A 286 -17.90 15.48 3.56
C GLY A 286 -17.55 14.05 3.11
N PRO A 287 -16.50 13.49 3.72
CA PRO A 287 -16.00 12.17 3.35
C PRO A 287 -16.99 11.07 3.75
N LYS A 288 -17.13 10.09 2.88
CA LYS A 288 -17.98 8.89 3.05
C LYS A 288 -17.17 7.63 3.34
N ALA A 289 -15.89 7.65 3.01
CA ALA A 289 -15.01 6.50 3.21
C ALA A 289 -13.66 6.92 3.83
N LEU A 290 -13.16 6.07 4.71
CA LEU A 290 -11.88 6.23 5.39
C LEU A 290 -11.04 4.95 5.22
N ILE A 291 -9.80 5.09 4.71
CA ILE A 291 -8.84 4.01 4.60
C ILE A 291 -7.62 4.35 5.46
N LEU A 292 -7.37 3.53 6.49
CA LEU A 292 -6.23 3.65 7.38
C LEU A 292 -5.13 2.67 7.00
N THR A 293 -3.89 3.17 6.86
CA THR A 293 -2.72 2.36 6.52
C THR A 293 -1.54 2.67 7.46
N PRO A 294 -0.64 1.70 7.72
CA PRO A 294 0.48 1.93 8.63
C PRO A 294 1.59 2.80 8.04
N THR A 295 1.74 2.84 6.71
CA THR A 295 2.88 3.50 6.06
C THR A 295 2.42 4.53 5.03
N ARG A 296 3.24 5.58 4.87
CA ARG A 296 2.98 6.67 3.91
C ARG A 296 2.99 6.18 2.47
N GLU A 297 3.91 5.30 2.17
CA GLU A 297 4.10 4.73 0.83
C GLU A 297 2.90 3.89 0.41
N LEU A 298 2.35 3.09 1.32
CA LEU A 298 1.14 2.31 1.06
C LEU A 298 -0.07 3.23 0.86
N ALA A 299 -0.20 4.28 1.68
CA ALA A 299 -1.26 5.28 1.51
C ALA A 299 -1.22 5.95 0.12
N ILE A 300 -0.02 6.38 -0.32
CA ILE A 300 0.19 6.98 -1.65
C ILE A 300 -0.17 5.98 -2.76
N GLN A 301 0.23 4.73 -2.61
CA GLN A 301 -0.09 3.69 -3.59
C GLN A 301 -1.60 3.43 -3.70
N ILE A 302 -2.31 3.34 -2.55
CA ILE A 302 -3.77 3.15 -2.52
C ILE A 302 -4.47 4.36 -3.15
N GLU A 303 -4.02 5.60 -2.86
CA GLU A 303 -4.59 6.80 -3.47
C GLU A 303 -4.43 6.81 -4.98
N ASN A 304 -3.24 6.50 -5.50
CA ASN A 304 -3.00 6.44 -6.94
C ASN A 304 -3.90 5.39 -7.61
N GLN A 305 -4.09 4.24 -6.98
CA GLN A 305 -4.97 3.19 -7.46
C GLN A 305 -6.45 3.61 -7.40
N ALA A 306 -6.85 4.31 -6.32
CA ALA A 306 -8.19 4.88 -6.19
C ALA A 306 -8.45 5.89 -7.31
N LYS A 307 -7.54 6.86 -7.54
CA LYS A 307 -7.65 7.87 -8.61
C LYS A 307 -7.78 7.25 -10.00
N GLU A 308 -7.03 6.19 -10.27
CA GLU A 308 -7.13 5.48 -11.55
C GLU A 308 -8.49 4.81 -11.73
N LEU A 309 -9.06 4.23 -10.67
CA LEU A 309 -10.36 3.56 -10.73
C LEU A 309 -11.54 4.54 -10.76
N VAL A 310 -11.42 5.72 -10.11
CA VAL A 310 -12.50 6.73 -10.12
C VAL A 310 -12.44 7.70 -11.29
N MET A 311 -11.46 7.59 -12.17
CA MET A 311 -11.31 8.49 -13.32
C MET A 311 -12.61 8.58 -14.13
N GLY A 312 -13.14 9.80 -14.30
CA GLY A 312 -14.41 10.06 -15.02
C GLY A 312 -15.67 9.78 -14.21
N LEU A 313 -15.57 9.34 -12.94
CA LEU A 313 -16.73 9.29 -12.04
C LEU A 313 -16.99 10.66 -11.41
N PRO A 314 -18.24 11.13 -11.39
CA PRO A 314 -18.55 12.47 -10.90
C PRO A 314 -18.34 12.58 -9.38
N ASN A 315 -17.76 13.70 -8.94
CA ASN A 315 -17.57 14.04 -7.52
C ASN A 315 -16.80 13.02 -6.67
N MET A 316 -16.01 12.14 -7.28
CA MET A 316 -15.21 11.13 -6.59
C MET A 316 -13.78 11.64 -6.32
N ARG A 317 -13.64 12.54 -5.33
CA ARG A 317 -12.36 13.13 -4.94
C ARG A 317 -11.76 12.43 -3.73
N THR A 318 -10.44 12.26 -3.76
CA THR A 318 -9.66 11.64 -2.69
C THR A 318 -8.85 12.68 -1.91
N ALA A 319 -8.53 12.39 -0.65
CA ALA A 319 -7.56 13.15 0.13
C ALA A 319 -6.54 12.20 0.76
N LEU A 320 -5.25 12.47 0.51
CA LEU A 320 -4.13 11.76 1.11
C LEU A 320 -3.61 12.50 2.34
N LEU A 321 -3.72 11.88 3.52
CA LEU A 321 -3.33 12.48 4.79
C LEU A 321 -2.19 11.69 5.43
N VAL A 322 -0.94 12.09 5.12
CA VAL A 322 0.27 11.37 5.56
C VAL A 322 1.31 12.33 6.15
N GLY A 323 2.04 11.87 7.14
CA GLY A 323 3.15 12.63 7.72
C GLY A 323 4.30 12.81 6.73
N GLY A 324 5.15 13.83 6.95
CA GLY A 324 6.32 14.10 6.09
C GLY A 324 6.02 14.78 4.77
N MET A 325 4.75 14.99 4.43
CA MET A 325 4.29 15.87 3.37
C MET A 325 3.78 17.19 3.97
N PRO A 326 3.83 18.31 3.23
CA PRO A 326 3.39 19.60 3.73
C PRO A 326 1.93 19.57 4.22
N LEU A 327 1.71 20.10 5.42
CA LEU A 327 0.36 20.15 6.02
C LEU A 327 -0.58 21.12 5.27
N PRO A 328 -0.12 22.31 4.82
CA PRO A 328 -0.99 23.27 4.13
C PRO A 328 -1.65 22.70 2.87
N SER A 329 -0.92 21.93 2.06
CA SER A 329 -1.50 21.29 0.87
C SER A 329 -2.58 20.26 1.20
N GLN A 330 -2.39 19.49 2.29
CA GLN A 330 -3.39 18.53 2.74
C GLN A 330 -4.63 19.23 3.30
N LEU A 331 -4.47 20.35 4.03
CA LEU A 331 -5.59 21.17 4.51
C LEU A 331 -6.34 21.84 3.35
N HIS A 332 -5.63 22.34 2.33
CA HIS A 332 -6.24 22.86 1.13
C HIS A 332 -7.09 21.80 0.42
N ARG A 333 -6.55 20.59 0.29
CA ARG A 333 -7.26 19.46 -0.32
C ARG A 333 -8.55 19.12 0.42
N LEU A 334 -8.55 19.17 1.76
CA LEU A 334 -9.73 18.89 2.59
C LEU A 334 -10.87 19.93 2.46
N LYS A 335 -10.58 21.15 1.99
CA LYS A 335 -11.62 22.17 1.71
C LYS A 335 -12.44 21.84 0.46
N GLN A 336 -11.94 20.96 -0.41
CA GLN A 336 -12.65 20.46 -1.56
C GLN A 336 -13.67 19.40 -1.13
N ASN A 337 -14.69 19.14 -1.95
CA ASN A 337 -15.67 18.09 -1.65
C ASN A 337 -15.05 16.70 -1.75
N ILE A 338 -14.38 16.27 -0.67
CA ILE A 338 -13.69 14.99 -0.61
C ILE A 338 -14.67 13.88 -0.22
N LYS A 339 -14.63 12.76 -0.97
CA LYS A 339 -15.44 11.57 -0.69
C LYS A 339 -14.66 10.47 0.01
N ILE A 340 -13.35 10.36 -0.26
CA ILE A 340 -12.51 9.27 0.25
C ILE A 340 -11.26 9.85 0.91
N ILE A 341 -11.03 9.50 2.16
CA ILE A 341 -9.79 9.82 2.88
C ILE A 341 -8.91 8.58 2.94
N ILE A 342 -7.66 8.69 2.51
CA ILE A 342 -6.61 7.70 2.68
C ILE A 342 -5.55 8.28 3.62
N ALA A 343 -5.32 7.65 4.78
CA ALA A 343 -4.52 8.28 5.83
C ALA A 343 -3.61 7.31 6.59
N THR A 344 -2.54 7.88 7.15
CA THR A 344 -1.83 7.26 8.27
C THR A 344 -2.39 7.81 9.59
N PRO A 345 -2.59 6.96 10.64
CA PRO A 345 -3.32 7.34 11.84
C PRO A 345 -2.82 8.64 12.51
N GLY A 346 -1.49 8.79 12.65
CA GLY A 346 -0.91 9.95 13.35
C GLY A 346 -1.20 11.29 12.66
N ARG A 347 -1.13 11.36 11.31
CA ARG A 347 -1.42 12.60 10.57
C ARG A 347 -2.93 12.92 10.59
N LEU A 348 -3.77 11.91 10.48
CA LEU A 348 -5.21 12.10 10.56
C LEU A 348 -5.60 12.68 11.93
N LEU A 349 -5.09 12.12 13.03
CA LEU A 349 -5.33 12.64 14.38
C LEU A 349 -4.80 14.08 14.56
N GLU A 350 -3.66 14.42 13.96
CA GLU A 350 -3.12 15.79 13.96
C GLU A 350 -4.10 16.78 13.30
N ILE A 351 -4.66 16.42 12.14
CA ILE A 351 -5.62 17.22 11.38
C ILE A 351 -6.99 17.30 12.11
N MET A 352 -7.44 16.19 12.70
CA MET A 352 -8.67 16.15 13.51
C MET A 352 -8.58 17.07 14.73
N LYS A 353 -7.44 17.11 15.42
CA LYS A 353 -7.20 18.03 16.55
C LYS A 353 -7.30 19.50 16.13
N GLN A 354 -6.99 19.83 14.89
CA GLN A 354 -7.14 21.17 14.30
C GLN A 354 -8.59 21.44 13.83
N LYS A 355 -9.51 20.47 13.98
CA LYS A 355 -10.91 20.54 13.52
C LYS A 355 -11.03 20.82 12.02
N ALA A 356 -10.01 20.45 11.23
CA ALA A 356 -9.97 20.68 9.79
C ALA A 356 -10.68 19.57 8.99
N VAL A 357 -11.09 18.49 9.63
CA VAL A 357 -11.87 17.39 9.04
C VAL A 357 -12.88 16.86 10.05
N GLN A 358 -14.05 16.50 9.58
CA GLN A 358 -15.10 15.82 10.34
C GLN A 358 -15.33 14.44 9.74
N LEU A 359 -15.47 13.43 10.59
CA LEU A 359 -15.69 12.04 10.17
C LEU A 359 -17.14 11.57 10.35
N SER A 360 -18.05 12.47 10.71
CA SER A 360 -19.47 12.18 10.97
C SER A 360 -20.24 11.62 9.77
N GLY A 361 -19.73 11.84 8.55
CA GLY A 361 -20.32 11.32 7.32
C GLY A 361 -19.77 9.98 6.84
N ILE A 362 -18.80 9.39 7.56
CA ILE A 362 -18.15 8.12 7.14
C ILE A 362 -19.15 6.97 7.26
N LYS A 363 -19.27 6.19 6.18
CA LYS A 363 -20.10 4.98 6.08
C LYS A 363 -19.32 3.69 5.96
N ILE A 364 -18.04 3.78 5.56
CA ILE A 364 -17.16 2.62 5.44
C ILE A 364 -15.74 2.97 5.88
N VAL A 365 -15.18 2.10 6.72
CA VAL A 365 -13.79 2.20 7.19
C VAL A 365 -13.01 0.95 6.76
N VAL A 366 -11.81 1.17 6.25
CA VAL A 366 -10.85 0.11 5.97
C VAL A 366 -9.64 0.26 6.88
N VAL A 367 -9.22 -0.84 7.51
CA VAL A 367 -7.95 -0.93 8.24
C VAL A 367 -7.06 -1.91 7.51
N ASP A 368 -6.14 -1.40 6.70
CA ASP A 368 -5.22 -2.23 5.91
C ASP A 368 -3.90 -2.46 6.64
N GLU A 369 -3.32 -3.65 6.45
CA GLU A 369 -2.13 -4.13 7.17
C GLU A 369 -2.25 -3.98 8.70
N ALA A 370 -3.37 -4.44 9.26
CA ALA A 370 -3.67 -4.33 10.69
C ALA A 370 -2.56 -4.93 11.58
N ASP A 371 -1.92 -6.04 11.16
CA ASP A 371 -0.79 -6.66 11.87
C ASP A 371 0.44 -5.73 11.93
N THR A 372 0.66 -4.94 10.89
CA THR A 372 1.70 -3.92 10.86
C THR A 372 1.34 -2.75 11.77
N MET A 373 0.08 -2.28 11.74
CA MET A 373 -0.36 -1.20 12.63
C MET A 373 -0.18 -1.55 14.10
N LEU A 374 -0.54 -2.77 14.49
CA LEU A 374 -0.33 -3.26 15.86
C LEU A 374 1.14 -3.26 16.25
N LYS A 375 2.03 -3.78 15.37
CA LYS A 375 3.48 -3.85 15.62
C LYS A 375 4.13 -2.48 15.72
N MET A 376 3.62 -1.49 14.98
CA MET A 376 4.08 -0.10 15.05
C MET A 376 3.49 0.67 16.24
N GLY A 377 2.62 0.05 17.04
CA GLY A 377 2.01 0.66 18.20
C GLY A 377 0.88 1.65 17.87
N PHE A 378 0.28 1.55 16.70
CA PHE A 378 -0.81 2.44 16.26
C PHE A 378 -2.19 2.02 16.75
N GLN A 379 -2.29 0.94 17.56
CA GLN A 379 -3.59 0.44 18.02
C GLN A 379 -4.45 1.53 18.65
N GLN A 380 -3.89 2.28 19.63
CA GLN A 380 -4.65 3.35 20.29
C GLN A 380 -5.04 4.46 19.31
N GLN A 381 -4.14 4.84 18.41
CA GLN A 381 -4.44 5.87 17.41
C GLN A 381 -5.58 5.48 16.46
N VAL A 382 -5.66 4.19 16.09
CA VAL A 382 -6.77 3.66 15.28
C VAL A 382 -8.08 3.74 16.07
N LEU A 383 -8.08 3.35 17.34
CA LEU A 383 -9.25 3.45 18.21
C LEU A 383 -9.71 4.90 18.38
N ASP A 384 -8.76 5.83 18.67
CA ASP A 384 -9.05 7.28 18.82
C ASP A 384 -9.68 7.88 17.54
N VAL A 385 -9.28 7.41 16.35
CA VAL A 385 -9.89 7.83 15.08
C VAL A 385 -11.31 7.27 14.97
N LEU A 386 -11.50 5.99 15.27
CA LEU A 386 -12.80 5.33 15.11
C LEU A 386 -13.86 5.80 16.11
N GLU A 387 -13.46 6.30 17.27
CA GLU A 387 -14.36 6.97 18.22
C GLU A 387 -15.05 8.22 17.63
N GLN A 388 -14.50 8.81 16.55
CA GLN A 388 -15.08 9.97 15.88
C GLN A 388 -15.89 9.60 14.61
N VAL A 389 -15.96 8.32 14.29
CA VAL A 389 -16.77 7.77 13.18
C VAL A 389 -18.13 7.35 13.73
N PRO A 390 -19.25 7.55 13.01
CA PRO A 390 -20.57 7.07 13.44
C PRO A 390 -20.57 5.57 13.76
N GLU A 391 -21.37 5.12 14.72
CA GLU A 391 -21.49 3.70 15.07
C GLU A 391 -22.04 2.85 13.90
N ASP A 392 -22.91 3.44 13.08
CA ASP A 392 -23.46 2.81 11.88
C ASP A 392 -22.53 2.99 10.69
N HIS A 393 -21.41 2.27 10.72
CA HIS A 393 -20.47 2.17 9.61
C HIS A 393 -20.03 0.73 9.38
N GLN A 394 -19.66 0.42 8.16
CA GLN A 394 -19.06 -0.85 7.79
C GLN A 394 -17.55 -0.83 8.06
N THR A 395 -17.01 -1.90 8.66
CA THR A 395 -15.56 -2.07 8.86
C THR A 395 -14.99 -3.23 8.04
N LEU A 396 -13.98 -2.94 7.23
CA LEU A 396 -13.20 -3.92 6.49
C LEU A 396 -11.77 -3.99 7.06
N LEU A 397 -11.47 -5.03 7.82
CA LEU A 397 -10.13 -5.24 8.39
C LEU A 397 -9.35 -6.20 7.49
N VAL A 398 -8.19 -5.77 7.02
CA VAL A 398 -7.36 -6.51 6.07
C VAL A 398 -5.96 -6.72 6.64
N SER A 399 -5.46 -7.95 6.58
CA SER A 399 -4.15 -8.29 7.12
C SER A 399 -3.52 -9.46 6.35
N ALA A 400 -2.19 -9.60 6.44
CA ALA A 400 -1.51 -10.80 5.98
C ALA A 400 -1.48 -11.88 7.07
N THR A 401 -1.50 -11.47 8.34
CA THR A 401 -1.46 -12.38 9.49
C THR A 401 -2.44 -11.96 10.57
N ILE A 402 -3.00 -12.92 11.32
CA ILE A 402 -3.92 -12.65 12.44
C ILE A 402 -3.31 -13.23 13.75
N PRO A 403 -2.35 -12.54 14.38
CA PRO A 403 -1.93 -12.86 15.74
C PRO A 403 -3.02 -12.50 16.76
N ALA A 404 -2.90 -13.04 17.99
CA ALA A 404 -3.91 -12.85 19.05
C ALA A 404 -4.27 -11.37 19.32
N GLY A 405 -3.29 -10.46 19.20
CA GLY A 405 -3.56 -9.01 19.37
C GLY A 405 -4.44 -8.43 18.27
N ILE A 406 -4.30 -8.92 17.02
CA ILE A 406 -5.18 -8.52 15.92
C ILE A 406 -6.57 -9.11 16.08
N GLU A 407 -6.68 -10.33 16.60
CA GLU A 407 -7.98 -10.92 16.92
C GLU A 407 -8.75 -10.08 17.94
N GLN A 408 -8.06 -9.58 18.96
CA GLN A 408 -8.66 -8.68 19.96
C GLN A 408 -9.10 -7.34 19.33
N LEU A 409 -8.23 -6.73 18.53
CA LEU A 409 -8.55 -5.49 17.82
C LEU A 409 -9.74 -5.69 16.87
N ALA A 410 -9.73 -6.75 16.08
CA ALA A 410 -10.81 -7.09 15.16
C ALA A 410 -12.15 -7.21 15.87
N ASN A 411 -12.19 -7.88 17.02
CA ASN A 411 -13.41 -8.01 17.82
C ASN A 411 -13.91 -6.69 18.42
N GLN A 412 -13.03 -5.69 18.58
CA GLN A 412 -13.41 -4.35 19.02
C GLN A 412 -13.95 -3.49 17.87
N LEU A 413 -13.44 -3.71 16.65
CA LEU A 413 -13.72 -2.86 15.50
C LEU A 413 -14.87 -3.36 14.61
N THR A 414 -15.28 -4.63 14.74
CA THR A 414 -16.23 -5.25 13.80
C THR A 414 -17.42 -5.83 14.52
N GLN A 415 -18.60 -5.75 13.87
CA GLN A 415 -19.86 -6.31 14.34
C GLN A 415 -20.28 -7.50 13.47
N ASN A 416 -20.37 -8.69 14.04
CA ASN A 416 -20.73 -9.92 13.35
C ASN A 416 -19.99 -10.10 11.99
N PRO A 417 -18.64 -10.06 11.98
CA PRO A 417 -17.87 -10.01 10.75
C PRO A 417 -17.87 -11.33 9.99
N VAL A 418 -17.79 -11.23 8.67
CA VAL A 418 -17.43 -12.35 7.81
C VAL A 418 -15.91 -12.52 7.82
N ARG A 419 -15.43 -13.68 8.24
CA ARG A 419 -13.99 -14.00 8.24
C ARG A 419 -13.62 -14.74 6.98
N ILE A 420 -12.74 -14.13 6.18
CA ILE A 420 -12.26 -14.65 4.90
C ILE A 420 -10.77 -14.98 5.05
N THR A 421 -10.39 -16.22 4.79
CA THR A 421 -8.99 -16.64 4.79
C THR A 421 -8.66 -17.28 3.45
N ILE A 422 -7.60 -16.80 2.79
CA ILE A 422 -7.12 -17.32 1.51
C ILE A 422 -5.80 -18.04 1.72
N GLY A 423 -5.74 -19.29 1.29
CA GLY A 423 -4.57 -20.14 1.44
C GLY A 423 -4.35 -20.65 2.88
N ASP A 424 -3.19 -21.28 3.10
CA ASP A 424 -2.83 -21.81 4.43
C ASP A 424 -2.37 -20.68 5.35
N LYS A 425 -2.90 -20.68 6.57
CA LYS A 425 -2.56 -19.68 7.58
C LYS A 425 -1.05 -19.58 7.81
N ASN A 426 -0.51 -18.39 7.62
CA ASN A 426 0.87 -18.05 7.98
C ASN A 426 1.98 -18.79 7.20
N GLN A 427 1.75 -19.27 6.00
CA GLN A 427 2.82 -19.78 5.14
C GLN A 427 3.33 -18.67 4.20
N PRO A 428 4.62 -18.67 3.86
CA PRO A 428 5.13 -17.81 2.79
C PRO A 428 4.52 -18.21 1.46
N CYS A 429 4.33 -17.22 0.58
CA CYS A 429 3.73 -17.39 -0.73
C CYS A 429 4.35 -18.58 -1.48
N SER A 430 3.55 -19.51 -1.96
CA SER A 430 3.98 -20.72 -2.67
C SER A 430 4.79 -20.42 -3.95
N ASN A 431 4.62 -19.23 -4.51
CA ASN A 431 5.32 -18.77 -5.71
C ASN A 431 6.75 -18.27 -5.44
N VAL A 432 7.20 -18.24 -4.18
CA VAL A 432 8.53 -17.77 -3.81
C VAL A 432 9.43 -18.95 -3.45
N ARG A 433 10.47 -19.16 -4.27
CA ARG A 433 11.57 -20.09 -3.93
C ARG A 433 12.40 -19.48 -2.81
N GLN A 434 12.40 -20.10 -1.63
CA GLN A 434 13.16 -19.63 -0.49
C GLN A 434 14.49 -20.40 -0.37
N ILE A 435 15.58 -19.69 -0.14
CA ILE A 435 16.92 -20.22 0.06
C ILE A 435 17.46 -19.64 1.35
N VAL A 436 17.70 -20.48 2.35
CA VAL A 436 18.30 -20.07 3.62
C VAL A 436 19.77 -20.46 3.61
N LEU A 437 20.64 -19.48 3.82
CA LEU A 437 22.10 -19.68 3.84
C LEU A 437 22.65 -19.37 5.22
N TRP A 438 23.53 -20.25 5.71
CA TRP A 438 24.31 -19.97 6.92
C TRP A 438 25.50 -19.09 6.55
N VAL A 439 25.51 -17.85 7.04
CA VAL A 439 26.52 -16.84 6.69
C VAL A 439 26.93 -16.05 7.95
N GLU A 440 28.20 -16.16 8.34
CA GLU A 440 28.74 -15.39 9.45
C GLU A 440 28.86 -13.90 9.08
N GLU A 441 28.74 -12.99 10.07
CA GLU A 441 28.69 -11.54 9.84
C GLU A 441 29.81 -10.99 8.94
N PRO A 442 31.11 -11.37 9.13
CA PRO A 442 32.18 -10.85 8.26
C PRO A 442 32.07 -11.29 6.80
N SER A 443 31.37 -12.41 6.56
CA SER A 443 31.24 -13.02 5.23
C SER A 443 30.00 -12.57 4.46
N LYS A 444 29.05 -11.89 5.09
CA LYS A 444 27.78 -11.48 4.47
C LYS A 444 27.99 -10.63 3.22
N LYS A 445 28.85 -9.61 3.30
CA LYS A 445 29.15 -8.70 2.17
C LYS A 445 29.72 -9.47 0.98
N LYS A 446 30.71 -10.33 1.22
CA LYS A 446 31.29 -11.19 0.18
C LYS A 446 30.23 -12.09 -0.45
N LYS A 447 29.39 -12.71 0.38
CA LYS A 447 28.32 -13.60 -0.10
C LYS A 447 27.26 -12.87 -0.91
N LEU A 448 26.90 -11.65 -0.55
CA LEU A 448 26.00 -10.82 -1.36
C LEU A 448 26.61 -10.53 -2.74
N PHE A 449 27.90 -10.16 -2.80
CA PHE A 449 28.57 -9.91 -4.07
C PHE A 449 28.64 -11.17 -4.95
N GLU A 450 28.85 -12.35 -4.36
CA GLU A 450 28.77 -13.62 -5.07
C GLU A 450 27.37 -13.84 -5.70
N ILE A 451 26.30 -13.54 -4.94
CA ILE A 451 24.91 -13.66 -5.43
C ILE A 451 24.63 -12.69 -6.56
N LEU A 452 25.05 -11.42 -6.42
CA LEU A 452 24.83 -10.38 -7.43
C LEU A 452 25.67 -10.61 -8.72
N ASN A 453 26.76 -11.36 -8.64
CA ASN A 453 27.57 -11.77 -9.80
C ASN A 453 27.12 -13.11 -10.42
N ASP A 454 26.24 -13.86 -9.75
CA ASP A 454 25.76 -15.15 -10.29
C ASP A 454 24.65 -14.91 -11.32
N ARG A 455 24.94 -15.13 -12.60
CA ARG A 455 23.99 -14.97 -13.72
C ARG A 455 22.70 -15.76 -13.59
N LYS A 456 22.66 -16.81 -12.75
CA LYS A 456 21.45 -17.62 -12.52
C LYS A 456 20.56 -17.05 -11.42
N LEU A 457 21.14 -16.33 -10.46
CA LEU A 457 20.45 -15.76 -9.31
C LEU A 457 20.14 -14.27 -9.50
N TYR A 458 21.03 -13.54 -10.16
CA TYR A 458 20.88 -12.11 -10.39
C TYR A 458 19.80 -11.82 -11.44
N LEU A 459 18.66 -11.36 -10.97
CA LEU A 459 17.50 -10.97 -11.78
C LEU A 459 17.03 -9.59 -11.30
N PRO A 460 17.51 -8.50 -11.90
CA PRO A 460 17.11 -7.16 -11.47
C PRO A 460 15.62 -6.87 -11.76
N PRO A 461 15.00 -5.99 -10.98
CA PRO A 461 15.54 -5.32 -9.79
C PRO A 461 15.64 -6.27 -8.59
N VAL A 462 16.71 -6.10 -7.80
CA VAL A 462 16.98 -6.86 -6.56
C VAL A 462 16.70 -6.00 -5.35
N LEU A 463 15.92 -6.51 -4.39
CA LEU A 463 15.71 -5.88 -3.08
C LEU A 463 16.62 -6.52 -2.04
N VAL A 464 17.43 -5.71 -1.36
CA VAL A 464 18.28 -6.14 -0.24
C VAL A 464 17.80 -5.51 1.06
N PHE A 465 17.43 -6.33 2.03
CA PHE A 465 16.98 -5.86 3.34
C PHE A 465 18.10 -5.91 4.37
N VAL A 466 18.27 -4.81 5.10
CA VAL A 466 19.26 -4.62 6.18
C VAL A 466 18.59 -4.07 7.45
N ASP A 467 19.22 -4.27 8.62
CA ASP A 467 18.67 -3.86 9.91
C ASP A 467 18.73 -2.36 10.16
N CYS A 468 19.78 -1.70 9.69
CA CYS A 468 20.04 -0.31 10.06
C CYS A 468 20.23 0.61 8.84
N LYS A 469 19.90 1.88 9.05
CA LYS A 469 19.90 2.93 8.03
C LYS A 469 21.29 3.19 7.47
N LEU A 470 22.28 3.38 8.36
CA LEU A 470 23.68 3.55 7.97
C LEU A 470 24.21 2.32 7.21
N GLY A 471 23.80 1.12 7.63
CA GLY A 471 24.12 -0.12 6.91
C GLY A 471 23.55 -0.15 5.50
N ALA A 472 22.35 0.42 5.28
CA ALA A 472 21.77 0.55 3.96
C ALA A 472 22.61 1.44 3.04
N ASP A 473 23.04 2.60 3.53
CA ASP A 473 23.85 3.55 2.76
C ASP A 473 25.24 2.97 2.43
N LEU A 474 25.93 2.42 3.44
CA LEU A 474 27.25 1.83 3.27
C LEU A 474 27.24 0.59 2.35
N LEU A 475 26.21 -0.24 2.43
CA LEU A 475 26.08 -1.40 1.57
C LEU A 475 25.75 -1.00 0.13
N CYS A 476 24.86 -0.01 -0.04
CA CYS A 476 24.54 0.59 -1.33
C CYS A 476 25.80 1.12 -2.03
N GLU A 477 26.58 1.95 -1.32
CA GLU A 477 27.84 2.48 -1.84
C GLU A 477 28.86 1.38 -2.18
N ALA A 478 28.94 0.34 -1.35
CA ALA A 478 29.84 -0.78 -1.59
C ALA A 478 29.44 -1.60 -2.82
N VAL A 479 28.14 -1.86 -3.05
CA VAL A 479 27.65 -2.56 -4.25
C VAL A 479 27.93 -1.72 -5.49
N HIS A 480 27.64 -0.43 -5.45
CA HIS A 480 27.91 0.48 -6.57
C HIS A 480 29.40 0.52 -6.94
N LYS A 481 30.30 0.70 -5.94
CA LYS A 481 31.75 0.82 -6.19
C LYS A 481 32.40 -0.47 -6.69
N VAL A 482 31.93 -1.64 -6.22
CA VAL A 482 32.59 -2.92 -6.52
C VAL A 482 32.02 -3.58 -7.76
N LEU A 483 30.70 -3.49 -7.96
CA LEU A 483 29.99 -4.18 -9.03
C LEU A 483 29.54 -3.25 -10.15
N ALA A 484 29.70 -1.93 -10.01
CA ALA A 484 29.25 -0.91 -10.94
C ALA A 484 27.75 -0.98 -11.29
N LEU A 485 26.92 -1.56 -10.40
CA LEU A 485 25.47 -1.66 -10.56
C LEU A 485 24.79 -0.34 -10.17
N ASN A 486 23.70 -0.01 -10.84
CA ASN A 486 22.86 1.14 -10.46
C ASN A 486 22.09 0.83 -9.17
N THR A 487 22.60 1.36 -8.06
CA THR A 487 22.14 1.01 -6.70
C THR A 487 21.69 2.24 -5.95
N VAL A 488 20.59 2.11 -5.21
CA VAL A 488 20.05 3.16 -4.34
C VAL A 488 19.69 2.59 -2.96
N SER A 489 19.83 3.41 -1.91
CA SER A 489 19.36 3.08 -0.56
C SER A 489 18.03 3.78 -0.26
N ILE A 490 17.16 3.13 0.53
CA ILE A 490 15.91 3.72 1.00
C ILE A 490 15.63 3.38 2.47
N HIS A 491 15.42 4.39 3.29
CA HIS A 491 15.16 4.29 4.72
C HIS A 491 14.42 5.51 5.24
N SER A 492 13.97 5.47 6.51
CA SER A 492 13.10 6.49 7.11
C SER A 492 13.73 7.89 7.25
N ASP A 493 15.07 8.02 7.20
CA ASP A 493 15.74 9.32 7.34
C ASP A 493 15.81 10.09 6.01
N LYS A 494 15.55 9.43 4.88
CA LYS A 494 15.43 10.13 3.60
C LYS A 494 14.14 10.94 3.54
N PRO A 495 14.19 12.16 2.98
CA PRO A 495 12.99 12.98 2.75
C PRO A 495 11.91 12.22 1.97
N GLN A 496 10.62 12.50 2.24
CA GLN A 496 9.53 11.78 1.59
C GLN A 496 9.53 11.96 0.06
N CYS A 497 9.90 13.15 -0.44
CA CYS A 497 10.02 13.40 -1.89
C CYS A 497 11.08 12.49 -2.53
N GLU A 498 12.26 12.32 -1.90
CA GLU A 498 13.30 11.42 -2.39
C GLU A 498 12.83 9.95 -2.38
N ARG A 499 12.16 9.53 -1.29
CA ARG A 499 11.59 8.17 -1.19
C ARG A 499 10.57 7.90 -2.30
N ASN A 500 9.71 8.86 -2.60
CA ASN A 500 8.74 8.75 -3.69
C ASN A 500 9.43 8.66 -5.06
N SER A 501 10.47 9.47 -5.30
CA SER A 501 11.27 9.42 -6.53
C SER A 501 11.98 8.06 -6.69
N ILE A 502 12.57 7.52 -5.60
CA ILE A 502 13.19 6.19 -5.61
C ILE A 502 12.17 5.10 -5.94
N LEU A 503 10.97 5.17 -5.37
CA LEU A 503 9.91 4.20 -5.65
C LEU A 503 9.44 4.25 -7.11
N GLN A 504 9.30 5.45 -7.67
CA GLN A 504 8.97 5.63 -9.07
C GLN A 504 10.07 5.07 -9.98
N GLY A 505 11.34 5.40 -9.72
CA GLY A 505 12.47 4.86 -10.46
C GLY A 505 12.57 3.33 -10.37
N LEU A 506 12.26 2.73 -9.20
CA LEU A 506 12.20 1.27 -9.05
C LEU A 506 11.10 0.65 -9.92
N LEU A 507 9.93 1.28 -10.02
CA LEU A 507 8.83 0.79 -10.88
C LEU A 507 9.14 0.96 -12.36
N GLN A 508 9.90 1.99 -12.73
CA GLN A 508 10.37 2.25 -14.11
C GLN A 508 11.55 1.37 -14.52
N GLY A 509 12.21 0.74 -13.53
CA GLY A 509 13.37 -0.14 -13.78
C GLY A 509 14.70 0.62 -13.82
N ASP A 510 14.77 1.84 -13.28
CA ASP A 510 15.97 2.67 -13.26
C ASP A 510 17.06 2.10 -12.35
N TYR A 511 16.67 1.31 -11.34
CA TYR A 511 17.59 0.74 -10.36
C TYR A 511 17.68 -0.77 -10.50
N GLU A 512 18.92 -1.27 -10.49
CA GLU A 512 19.21 -2.70 -10.52
C GLU A 512 19.17 -3.32 -9.12
N VAL A 513 19.64 -2.57 -8.11
CA VAL A 513 19.66 -3.02 -6.70
C VAL A 513 19.12 -1.90 -5.81
N VAL A 514 18.16 -2.23 -4.95
CA VAL A 514 17.65 -1.32 -3.92
C VAL A 514 17.97 -1.90 -2.55
N VAL A 515 18.75 -1.17 -1.76
CA VAL A 515 19.06 -1.54 -0.38
C VAL A 515 18.11 -0.81 0.57
N SER A 516 17.33 -1.56 1.33
CA SER A 516 16.27 -0.99 2.17
C SER A 516 16.36 -1.47 3.60
N THR A 517 15.99 -0.60 4.53
CA THR A 517 15.51 -1.05 5.83
C THR A 517 14.09 -1.60 5.70
N GLY A 518 13.42 -2.01 6.77
CA GLY A 518 12.07 -2.54 6.74
C GLY A 518 10.98 -1.67 6.06
N VAL A 519 11.33 -0.47 5.57
CA VAL A 519 10.39 0.49 4.92
C VAL A 519 9.72 -0.10 3.67
N LEU A 520 10.49 -0.79 2.82
CA LEU A 520 9.95 -1.46 1.62
C LEU A 520 9.42 -2.87 1.90
N GLY A 521 9.60 -3.36 3.11
CA GLY A 521 9.22 -4.71 3.48
C GLY A 521 7.72 -4.96 3.49
N ARG A 522 6.88 -3.92 3.44
CA ARG A 522 5.43 -4.04 3.67
C ARG A 522 4.61 -3.20 2.69
N GLY A 523 3.42 -3.69 2.39
CA GLY A 523 2.31 -3.00 1.71
C GLY A 523 2.51 -2.62 0.25
N LEU A 524 3.72 -2.35 -0.17
CA LEU A 524 4.01 -1.83 -1.50
C LEU A 524 3.87 -2.90 -2.58
N ASP A 525 3.23 -2.54 -3.68
CA ASP A 525 3.12 -3.39 -4.86
C ASP A 525 4.33 -3.22 -5.78
N LEU A 526 5.39 -3.95 -5.48
CA LEU A 526 6.61 -3.98 -6.26
C LEU A 526 6.57 -5.18 -7.22
N VAL A 527 5.77 -5.07 -8.26
CA VAL A 527 5.44 -6.20 -9.16
C VAL A 527 6.66 -6.79 -9.86
N ASN A 528 7.69 -5.99 -10.12
CA ASN A 528 8.84 -6.40 -10.94
C ASN A 528 9.97 -7.07 -10.14
N VAL A 529 9.90 -7.14 -8.80
CA VAL A 529 10.97 -7.72 -7.97
C VAL A 529 11.00 -9.23 -8.11
N LYS A 530 12.12 -9.77 -8.63
CA LYS A 530 12.33 -11.20 -8.83
C LYS A 530 13.24 -11.82 -7.79
N LEU A 531 14.15 -11.03 -7.20
CA LEU A 531 15.09 -11.46 -6.18
C LEU A 531 15.00 -10.56 -4.95
N VAL A 532 14.77 -11.19 -3.80
CA VAL A 532 14.87 -10.57 -2.47
C VAL A 532 16.04 -11.18 -1.73
N VAL A 533 16.88 -10.37 -1.11
CA VAL A 533 17.97 -10.83 -0.24
C VAL A 533 17.78 -10.23 1.15
N ASN A 534 17.44 -11.05 2.14
CA ASN A 534 17.52 -10.65 3.54
C ASN A 534 18.99 -10.77 3.98
N PHE A 535 19.73 -9.68 3.81
CA PHE A 535 21.12 -9.57 4.25
C PHE A 535 21.21 -9.67 5.77
N ASP A 536 20.27 -9.01 6.45
CA ASP A 536 19.98 -9.20 7.86
C ASP A 536 18.65 -9.92 8.02
N MET A 537 18.61 -10.91 8.93
CA MET A 537 17.39 -11.64 9.23
C MET A 537 16.40 -10.72 9.96
N PRO A 538 15.16 -10.58 9.50
CA PRO A 538 14.17 -9.73 10.16
C PRO A 538 13.93 -10.11 11.62
N SER A 539 13.46 -9.15 12.41
CA SER A 539 13.26 -9.30 13.86
C SER A 539 12.12 -10.25 14.23
N SER A 540 11.19 -10.51 13.32
CA SER A 540 10.03 -11.39 13.49
C SER A 540 9.73 -12.20 12.22
N MET A 541 9.06 -13.34 12.40
CA MET A 541 8.66 -14.17 11.25
C MET A 541 7.56 -13.54 10.39
N ASP A 542 6.74 -12.68 10.94
CA ASP A 542 5.76 -11.96 10.13
C ASP A 542 6.45 -10.94 9.23
N GLU A 543 7.48 -10.24 9.73
CA GLU A 543 8.31 -9.36 8.91
C GLU A 543 9.05 -10.13 7.82
N TYR A 544 9.53 -11.33 8.14
CA TYR A 544 10.12 -12.26 7.17
C TYR A 544 9.15 -12.57 6.03
N VAL A 545 7.89 -12.94 6.34
CA VAL A 545 6.85 -13.23 5.35
C VAL A 545 6.59 -12.00 4.46
N HIS A 546 6.48 -10.82 5.05
CA HIS A 546 6.28 -9.57 4.31
C HIS A 546 7.42 -9.22 3.38
N GLN A 547 8.69 -9.39 3.83
CA GLN A 547 9.87 -9.09 3.01
C GLN A 547 10.03 -10.11 1.88
N VAL A 548 9.92 -11.40 2.17
CA VAL A 548 9.98 -12.49 1.19
C VAL A 548 8.86 -12.35 0.15
N GLY A 549 7.67 -11.96 0.59
CA GLY A 549 6.51 -11.70 -0.26
C GLY A 549 6.62 -10.45 -1.16
N ARG A 550 7.78 -9.75 -1.17
CA ARG A 550 8.06 -8.75 -2.22
C ARG A 550 8.41 -9.41 -3.55
N ALA A 551 8.98 -10.62 -3.50
CA ALA A 551 9.15 -11.45 -4.69
C ALA A 551 7.89 -12.28 -4.98
N GLY A 552 7.70 -12.72 -6.22
CA GLY A 552 6.66 -13.71 -6.57
C GLY A 552 5.22 -13.20 -6.55
N ARG A 553 4.97 -11.92 -6.88
CA ARG A 553 3.64 -11.32 -6.88
C ARG A 553 2.82 -11.63 -8.14
N LEU A 554 1.50 -11.60 -8.02
CA LEU A 554 0.53 -11.79 -9.11
C LEU A 554 0.81 -13.04 -9.95
N GLY A 555 1.16 -14.16 -9.31
CA GLY A 555 1.42 -15.43 -9.99
C GLY A 555 2.82 -15.58 -10.59
N HIS A 556 3.67 -14.55 -10.54
CA HIS A 556 5.08 -14.67 -10.97
C HIS A 556 5.91 -15.46 -9.96
N ARG A 557 6.90 -16.19 -10.47
CA ARG A 557 7.87 -16.87 -9.61
C ARG A 557 8.96 -15.90 -9.18
N GLY A 558 9.26 -15.89 -7.87
CA GLY A 558 10.34 -15.11 -7.27
C GLY A 558 11.33 -15.98 -6.50
N THR A 559 12.47 -15.40 -6.15
CA THR A 559 13.46 -16.03 -5.27
C THR A 559 13.73 -15.14 -4.08
N ALA A 560 13.79 -15.73 -2.88
CA ALA A 560 14.20 -15.04 -1.66
C ALA A 560 15.39 -15.77 -1.04
N ILE A 561 16.48 -15.05 -0.77
CA ILE A 561 17.68 -15.57 -0.14
C ILE A 561 17.81 -14.91 1.24
N THR A 562 17.94 -15.72 2.30
CA THR A 562 18.02 -15.20 3.66
C THR A 562 19.30 -15.67 4.33
N PHE A 563 20.11 -14.72 4.83
CA PHE A 563 21.30 -15.01 5.62
C PHE A 563 20.92 -15.22 7.08
N VAL A 564 21.42 -16.30 7.64
CA VAL A 564 21.16 -16.71 9.04
C VAL A 564 22.48 -17.10 9.71
N ASN A 565 22.61 -16.76 10.98
CA ASN A 565 23.73 -17.16 11.84
C ASN A 565 23.28 -17.24 13.31
N ASN A 566 24.26 -17.42 14.23
CA ASN A 566 23.97 -17.57 15.65
C ASN A 566 23.29 -16.35 16.30
N ASN A 567 23.39 -15.14 15.72
CA ASN A 567 22.68 -13.95 16.22
C ASN A 567 21.17 -14.10 16.15
N ASN A 568 20.67 -14.91 15.18
CA ASN A 568 19.25 -15.12 14.92
C ASN A 568 18.64 -16.31 15.68
N LYS A 569 19.36 -16.86 16.68
CA LYS A 569 18.96 -18.09 17.40
C LYS A 569 17.52 -18.09 17.95
N ARG A 570 16.97 -16.92 18.27
CA ARG A 570 15.60 -16.80 18.79
C ARG A 570 14.53 -17.26 17.78
N LEU A 571 14.80 -17.08 16.49
CA LEU A 571 13.86 -17.35 15.40
C LEU A 571 14.06 -18.72 14.73
N PHE A 572 15.05 -19.53 15.17
CA PHE A 572 15.39 -20.78 14.48
C PHE A 572 14.21 -21.74 14.35
N LEU A 573 13.49 -21.94 15.44
CA LEU A 573 12.35 -22.87 15.43
C LEU A 573 11.23 -22.39 14.51
N ASP A 574 10.89 -21.10 14.59
CA ASP A 574 9.83 -20.50 13.80
C ASP A 574 10.20 -20.47 12.31
N LEU A 575 11.46 -20.16 11.99
CA LEU A 575 11.99 -20.19 10.63
C LEU A 575 11.90 -21.60 10.04
N VAL A 576 12.36 -22.62 10.80
CA VAL A 576 12.31 -24.01 10.34
C VAL A 576 10.86 -24.46 10.13
N ASN A 577 9.96 -24.14 11.04
CA ASN A 577 8.55 -24.51 10.93
C ASN A 577 7.87 -23.86 9.72
N ARG A 578 8.28 -22.66 9.34
CA ARG A 578 7.71 -21.92 8.19
C ARG A 578 8.32 -22.31 6.85
N VAL A 579 9.64 -22.50 6.80
CA VAL A 579 10.35 -22.72 5.53
C VAL A 579 10.36 -24.21 5.13
N LYS A 580 10.44 -25.13 6.10
CA LYS A 580 10.47 -26.57 5.80
C LYS A 580 9.24 -27.07 5.00
N PRO A 581 8.00 -26.67 5.30
CA PRO A 581 6.82 -27.10 4.54
C PRO A 581 6.84 -26.69 3.07
N THR A 582 7.55 -25.60 2.71
CA THR A 582 7.67 -25.14 1.32
C THR A 582 8.63 -25.98 0.47
N GLY A 583 9.20 -27.07 1.01
CA GLY A 583 10.19 -27.90 0.32
C GLY A 583 11.58 -27.28 0.19
N SER A 584 11.83 -26.12 0.81
CA SER A 584 13.09 -25.40 0.74
C SER A 584 14.17 -26.08 1.56
N LEU A 585 15.40 -26.12 1.04
CA LEU A 585 16.56 -26.68 1.74
C LEU A 585 17.03 -25.74 2.85
N LEU A 586 17.19 -26.27 4.05
CA LEU A 586 17.73 -25.57 5.19
C LEU A 586 19.19 -25.98 5.45
N PRO A 587 20.08 -25.04 5.84
CA PRO A 587 21.49 -25.34 6.07
C PRO A 587 21.67 -26.31 7.26
N ALA A 588 22.63 -27.22 7.13
CA ALA A 588 22.91 -28.23 8.17
C ALA A 588 23.30 -27.60 9.51
N GLN A 589 23.99 -26.45 9.48
CA GLN A 589 24.36 -25.69 10.68
C GLN A 589 23.12 -25.25 11.47
N LEU A 590 22.06 -24.83 10.80
CA LEU A 590 20.79 -24.46 11.43
C LEU A 590 20.10 -25.70 12.01
N LEU A 591 20.00 -26.78 11.22
CA LEU A 591 19.30 -28.01 11.62
C LEU A 591 19.96 -28.71 12.82
N ASN A 592 21.30 -28.67 12.89
CA ASN A 592 22.09 -29.26 13.97
C ASN A 592 22.37 -28.30 15.14
N SER A 593 21.81 -27.09 15.12
CA SER A 593 22.03 -26.11 16.17
C SER A 593 21.48 -26.58 17.52
N PRO A 594 22.28 -26.53 18.60
CA PRO A 594 21.81 -26.84 19.95
C PRO A 594 20.61 -25.98 20.37
N HIS A 595 20.58 -24.73 19.95
CA HIS A 595 19.49 -23.79 20.24
C HIS A 595 18.16 -24.23 19.61
N LEU A 596 18.18 -24.77 18.39
CA LEU A 596 16.98 -25.30 17.75
C LEU A 596 16.46 -26.53 18.51
N HIS A 597 17.36 -27.44 18.90
CA HIS A 597 16.98 -28.64 19.67
C HIS A 597 16.37 -28.27 21.03
N GLU A 598 16.93 -27.30 21.73
CA GLU A 598 16.40 -26.81 22.99
C GLU A 598 15.00 -26.15 22.80
N GLN A 599 14.81 -25.35 21.78
CA GLN A 599 13.51 -24.73 21.46
C GLN A 599 12.45 -25.80 21.15
N ARG A 600 12.78 -26.83 20.36
CA ARG A 600 11.90 -27.95 20.08
C ARG A 600 11.53 -28.72 21.37
N LYS A 601 12.51 -28.96 22.24
CA LYS A 601 12.25 -29.63 23.54
C LYS A 601 11.28 -28.82 24.41
N LYS A 602 11.48 -27.51 24.50
CA LYS A 602 10.58 -26.60 25.23
C LYS A 602 9.17 -26.58 24.64
N GLN A 603 9.05 -26.56 23.31
CA GLN A 603 7.75 -26.59 22.61
C GLN A 603 7.00 -27.90 22.89
N ASN A 604 7.69 -29.04 22.80
CA ASN A 604 7.09 -30.35 23.08
C ASN A 604 6.67 -30.52 24.55
N GLN A 605 7.44 -29.93 25.48
CA GLN A 605 7.05 -29.91 26.89
C GLN A 605 5.79 -29.07 27.13
N ARG A 606 5.68 -27.88 26.48
CA ARG A 606 4.49 -27.05 26.59
C ARG A 606 3.25 -27.72 25.97
N LYS A 607 3.39 -28.42 24.83
CA LYS A 607 2.29 -29.20 24.24
C LYS A 607 1.82 -30.29 25.18
N LYS A 608 2.72 -31.07 25.77
CA LYS A 608 2.36 -32.11 26.76
C LYS A 608 1.65 -31.53 27.98
N GLN A 609 2.12 -30.41 28.52
CA GLN A 609 1.45 -29.72 29.63
C GLN A 609 0.07 -29.19 29.25
N GLY A 610 -0.11 -28.68 28.00
CA GLY A 610 -1.40 -28.25 27.48
C GLY A 610 -2.39 -29.39 27.28
N GLU A 611 -1.91 -30.57 26.84
CA GLU A 611 -2.74 -31.78 26.70
C GLU A 611 -3.15 -32.35 28.07
N GLU A 612 -2.29 -32.25 29.07
CA GLU A 612 -2.60 -32.67 30.46
C GLU A 612 -3.62 -31.73 31.14
N THR A 613 -3.78 -30.50 30.67
CA THR A 613 -4.78 -29.54 31.20
C THR A 613 -6.15 -29.66 30.53
N ILE A 614 -6.25 -30.36 29.40
CA ILE A 614 -7.56 -30.67 28.80
C ILE A 614 -8.21 -31.78 29.61
N VAL A 615 -9.23 -31.44 30.39
CA VAL A 615 -10.02 -32.37 31.20
C VAL A 615 -10.81 -33.28 30.25
N THR A 616 -10.25 -34.46 29.94
CA THR A 616 -11.00 -35.54 29.30
C THR A 616 -11.82 -36.26 30.35
N LYS A 617 -12.90 -36.98 29.96
CA LYS A 617 -13.74 -37.75 30.91
C LYS A 617 -12.92 -38.68 31.81
N ASP A 618 -11.85 -39.26 31.28
CA ASP A 618 -10.96 -40.16 32.03
C ASP A 618 -10.10 -39.41 33.05
N ASN A 619 -9.63 -38.21 32.75
CA ASN A 619 -8.89 -37.34 33.66
C ASN A 619 -9.79 -36.77 34.78
N LEU A 620 -11.07 -36.54 34.50
CA LEU A 620 -12.03 -36.06 35.51
C LEU A 620 -12.19 -37.09 36.65
N ILE A 621 -12.28 -38.37 36.31
CA ILE A 621 -12.39 -39.47 37.29
C ILE A 621 -11.14 -39.53 38.17
N ASP A 622 -9.96 -39.35 37.65
CA ASP A 622 -8.71 -39.33 38.43
C ASP A 622 -8.57 -38.09 39.32
N ILE A 623 -9.05 -36.94 38.87
CA ILE A 623 -9.11 -35.69 39.67
C ILE A 623 -10.08 -35.90 40.85
N ILE A 624 -11.26 -36.47 40.62
CA ILE A 624 -12.26 -36.78 41.66
C ILE A 624 -11.66 -37.78 42.67
N ARG A 625 -11.05 -38.86 42.18
CA ARG A 625 -10.39 -39.87 43.05
C ARG A 625 -9.25 -39.30 43.91
N ARG A 626 -8.47 -38.32 43.38
CA ARG A 626 -7.42 -37.63 44.15
C ARG A 626 -8.01 -36.65 45.16
N HIS A 627 -9.10 -35.99 44.85
CA HIS A 627 -9.82 -35.12 45.79
C HIS A 627 -10.42 -35.93 46.93
N ASP A 628 -11.10 -37.06 46.64
CA ASP A 628 -11.71 -37.93 47.63
C ASP A 628 -10.67 -38.57 48.57
N ARG A 629 -9.49 -38.93 48.05
CA ARG A 629 -8.35 -39.41 48.89
C ARG A 629 -7.76 -38.31 49.78
N ARG A 630 -7.86 -37.04 49.41
CA ARG A 630 -7.41 -35.90 50.24
C ARG A 630 -8.44 -35.57 51.33
N THR A 631 -9.72 -35.66 51.02
CA THR A 631 -10.80 -35.44 51.99
C THR A 631 -10.94 -36.59 52.99
N ALA A 632 -10.65 -37.82 52.57
CA ALA A 632 -10.65 -39.00 53.46
C ALA A 632 -9.42 -39.09 54.41
N LYS A 633 -8.41 -38.18 54.21
CA LYS A 633 -7.23 -38.07 55.10
C LYS A 633 -7.29 -36.91 56.09
N LYS A 634 -8.35 -36.09 56.03
CA LYS A 634 -8.72 -35.13 57.07
C LYS A 634 -9.84 -35.67 57.94
#